data_700dd09546acfaa4f20179e7acdca8bc
#
_entry.id   700dd09546acfaa4f20179e7acdca8bc
#
_cell.length_a   1.000
_cell.length_b   1.000
_cell.length_c   1.000
_cell.angle_alpha   90.00
_cell.angle_beta   90.00
_cell.angle_gamma   90.00
#
_symmetry.space_group_name_H-M   'P 1'
#
loop_
_entity.id
_entity.type
_entity.pdbx_description
1 polymer ?
#
loop_
_entity_poly.entity_id
_entity_poly.type
_entity_poly.pdbx_seq_one_letter_code
_entity_poly.pdbx_strand_id
1 'polypeptide(L)'
;MLTATPLTTTGKSLFSQHYLETRLPAQPEWLEDPQPALDAALALWRKAQLYGANWNEAQTEDEFVKPLLAALGWSYIPQAKNSRSGRINRPDYALFADEASKDAAYPFQGNDDAFYTRALAIAEAKYWGRPLSRKDSSGRDTWKTDNNPSHQMVSYLVGTRRPWGILTNGQVWRLYSRDVSSTASEYYEFDLAGLLGARGAESGERTEAFKRFWLFFRRAAFTPDSQGRSFVQRIHEGSASYAREISDKLKELVFDEVMPEIAAGFVAYRRQQMGLREETAESLAEIYHASLSLLYKLLFVLYAEARSLLPVDNPAYWEESLTFVARQVAERIDRGLSLSEATHATRQYDSLLALFSRIDQGDPSLGVPRYDGGLFNPATPANQFLARHKLSDRAVARAVDILVRDAGQPVDYGYISVRNLGSIYEGLLENVLVVDAKPLGSTADASSMLPGVAQTPGVLNVALVNDKGERKATGSFYTPDFIVEYIVGQALDPILAQRAERFAAAMDQIAVLRRKLAHTLDAGANRVLREQLARAERDALEAFLGIKVCDPAMGSGHFLVNAVDHLTDGIIQRMQAYHDSHPDTPWAWNPIQRLLERVRQEILNEMGRQGIAVDPARLDDTALLTRLVMKRCIYGVDLNPLAVELAKLSLWLHSFTVGAPLSFLDHHLRWGNSLVGADVRTVERAISQTESGQLGLFGGP
;
A
#
# COMPACT_ATOMS: atom_id res chain seq x y z
N MET A 1 -9.15 13.00 25.93
CA MET A 1 -8.33 11.90 25.37
C MET A 1 -7.57 12.48 24.19
N LEU A 2 -6.24 12.64 24.34
CA LEU A 2 -5.39 12.73 23.17
C LEU A 2 -5.45 11.34 22.54
N THR A 3 -6.34 11.15 21.60
CA THR A 3 -6.06 10.16 20.57
C THR A 3 -4.72 10.61 20.00
N ALA A 4 -3.63 9.93 20.38
CA ALA A 4 -2.43 9.94 19.56
C ALA A 4 -2.94 9.43 18.21
N THR A 5 -3.37 10.37 17.36
CA THR A 5 -3.70 10.09 15.98
C THR A 5 -2.40 9.49 15.46
N PRO A 6 -2.37 8.19 15.14
CA PRO A 6 -1.19 7.67 14.50
C PRO A 6 -1.03 8.56 13.29
N LEU A 7 0.16 9.08 13.09
CA LEU A 7 0.46 9.72 11.83
C LEU A 7 0.05 8.75 10.76
N THR A 8 -0.93 9.17 9.97
CA THR A 8 -1.41 8.41 8.84
C THR A 8 -0.25 8.31 7.87
N THR A 9 0.51 7.23 8.03
CA THR A 9 1.62 6.95 7.15
C THR A 9 1.05 6.69 5.76
N THR A 10 1.51 7.42 4.80
CA THR A 10 1.18 7.17 3.38
C THR A 10 1.81 5.87 2.88
N GLY A 11 2.74 5.31 3.66
CA GLY A 11 3.37 4.03 3.44
C GLY A 11 2.69 2.88 4.20
N LYS A 12 3.03 1.66 3.85
CA LYS A 12 2.63 0.47 4.60
C LYS A 12 3.43 0.42 5.90
N SER A 13 2.74 0.31 7.03
CA SER A 13 3.41 0.24 8.33
C SER A 13 4.15 -1.08 8.50
N LEU A 14 5.37 -1.04 9.09
CA LEU A 14 6.11 -2.24 9.50
C LEU A 14 5.38 -3.07 10.56
N PHE A 15 4.47 -2.46 11.32
CA PHE A 15 3.77 -3.09 12.43
C PHE A 15 2.28 -2.86 12.31
N SER A 16 1.48 -3.87 12.59
CA SER A 16 0.03 -3.71 12.69
C SER A 16 -0.32 -2.73 13.79
N GLN A 17 -1.14 -1.73 13.48
CA GLN A 17 -1.65 -0.76 14.44
C GLN A 17 -2.37 -1.45 15.59
N HIS A 18 -3.27 -2.38 15.24
CA HIS A 18 -4.00 -3.15 16.26
C HIS A 18 -3.06 -3.97 17.14
N TYR A 19 -2.01 -4.58 16.58
CA TYR A 19 -0.99 -5.29 17.36
C TYR A 19 -0.26 -4.36 18.33
N LEU A 20 0.11 -3.15 17.87
CA LEU A 20 0.73 -2.13 18.71
C LEU A 20 -0.19 -1.61 19.81
N GLU A 21 -1.50 -1.57 19.59
CA GLU A 21 -2.47 -1.09 20.56
C GLU A 21 -2.81 -2.17 21.62
N THR A 22 -2.91 -3.43 21.19
CA THR A 22 -3.42 -4.51 22.06
C THR A 22 -2.34 -5.44 22.60
N ARG A 23 -1.29 -5.73 21.85
CA ARG A 23 -0.25 -6.71 22.20
C ARG A 23 1.03 -6.07 22.73
N LEU A 24 1.36 -4.87 22.28
CA LEU A 24 2.53 -4.14 22.77
C LEU A 24 2.43 -3.82 24.26
N PRO A 25 1.28 -3.37 24.83
CA PRO A 25 1.15 -3.15 26.27
C PRO A 25 1.30 -4.40 27.14
N ALA A 26 1.16 -5.59 26.54
CA ALA A 26 1.36 -6.87 27.24
C ALA A 26 2.82 -7.34 27.23
N GLN A 27 3.73 -6.66 26.52
CA GLN A 27 5.14 -7.01 26.50
C GLN A 27 5.82 -6.59 27.82
N PRO A 28 6.79 -7.37 28.33
CA PRO A 28 7.54 -7.00 29.53
C PRO A 28 8.18 -5.62 29.47
N GLU A 29 8.68 -5.24 28.30
CA GLU A 29 9.33 -3.95 28.05
C GLU A 29 8.39 -2.76 28.20
N TRP A 30 7.07 -2.97 28.16
CA TRP A 30 6.09 -1.92 28.42
C TRP A 30 6.09 -1.43 29.87
N LEU A 31 6.56 -2.24 30.81
CA LEU A 31 6.64 -1.87 32.22
C LEU A 31 7.83 -0.96 32.53
N GLU A 32 8.77 -0.82 31.61
CA GLU A 32 9.95 0.01 31.80
C GLU A 32 9.61 1.51 31.75
N ASP A 33 10.39 2.33 32.47
CA ASP A 33 10.16 3.77 32.60
C ASP A 33 10.86 4.58 31.50
N PRO A 34 10.14 5.27 30.60
CA PRO A 34 10.73 6.12 29.55
C PRO A 34 11.04 7.56 30.05
N GLN A 35 10.72 7.91 31.31
CA GLN A 35 10.74 9.30 31.77
C GLN A 35 12.10 9.98 31.62
N PRO A 36 13.25 9.34 31.91
CA PRO A 36 14.55 10.00 31.72
C PRO A 36 14.81 10.42 30.25
N ALA A 37 14.40 9.58 29.30
CA ALA A 37 14.54 9.88 27.88
C ALA A 37 13.53 10.96 27.43
N LEU A 38 12.32 10.95 27.96
CA LEU A 38 11.32 12.00 27.71
C LEU A 38 11.79 13.36 28.20
N ASP A 39 12.35 13.44 29.41
CA ASP A 39 12.87 14.69 29.98
C ASP A 39 14.01 15.26 29.10
N ALA A 40 14.91 14.40 28.65
CA ALA A 40 15.96 14.79 27.71
C ALA A 40 15.37 15.28 26.37
N ALA A 41 14.41 14.56 25.78
CA ALA A 41 13.74 14.96 24.56
C ALA A 41 13.02 16.31 24.69
N LEU A 42 12.32 16.56 25.80
CA LEU A 42 11.66 17.83 26.08
C LEU A 42 12.65 18.98 26.24
N ALA A 43 13.82 18.74 26.85
CA ALA A 43 14.88 19.75 26.95
C ALA A 43 15.42 20.15 25.57
N LEU A 44 15.67 19.18 24.70
CA LEU A 44 16.11 19.38 23.31
C LEU A 44 15.02 20.09 22.49
N TRP A 45 13.76 19.70 22.66
CA TRP A 45 12.61 20.28 21.97
C TRP A 45 12.44 21.77 22.23
N ARG A 46 12.64 22.25 23.48
CA ARG A 46 12.56 23.66 23.80
C ARG A 46 13.49 24.51 22.93
N LYS A 47 14.70 24.03 22.64
CA LYS A 47 15.65 24.66 21.74
C LYS A 47 15.22 24.59 20.28
N ALA A 48 14.77 23.39 19.87
CA ALA A 48 14.33 23.12 18.51
C ALA A 48 13.11 23.96 18.10
N GLN A 49 12.16 24.20 19.01
CA GLN A 49 11.01 25.08 18.74
C GLN A 49 11.42 26.51 18.36
N LEU A 50 12.50 27.04 18.95
CA LEU A 50 12.96 28.40 18.73
C LEU A 50 13.82 28.53 17.48
N TYR A 51 14.67 27.56 17.21
CA TYR A 51 15.75 27.68 16.23
C TYR A 51 15.75 26.63 15.14
N GLY A 52 15.06 25.50 15.33
CA GLY A 52 15.12 24.32 14.47
C GLY A 52 14.79 24.60 12.99
N ALA A 53 13.81 25.47 12.73
CA ALA A 53 13.43 25.83 11.36
C ALA A 53 14.58 26.37 10.51
N ASN A 54 15.61 26.93 11.16
CA ASN A 54 16.77 27.51 10.49
C ASN A 54 18.01 26.59 10.50
N TRP A 55 17.96 25.46 11.18
CA TRP A 55 19.10 24.55 11.29
C TRP A 55 19.42 23.87 9.96
N ASN A 56 20.69 23.85 9.60
CA ASN A 56 21.19 22.96 8.55
C ASN A 56 21.32 21.52 9.08
N GLU A 57 21.77 20.59 8.24
CA GLU A 57 21.91 19.18 8.60
C GLU A 57 22.86 18.99 9.79
N ALA A 58 24.06 19.57 9.75
CA ALA A 58 25.03 19.48 10.84
C ALA A 58 24.49 20.05 12.16
N GLN A 59 23.78 21.18 12.11
CA GLN A 59 23.14 21.76 13.30
C GLN A 59 22.01 20.86 13.83
N THR A 60 21.19 20.27 12.95
CA THR A 60 20.14 19.33 13.35
C THR A 60 20.75 18.11 14.04
N GLU A 61 21.86 17.59 13.50
CA GLU A 61 22.58 16.50 14.11
C GLU A 61 23.14 16.85 15.49
N ASP A 62 23.90 17.94 15.59
CA ASP A 62 24.61 18.29 16.83
C ASP A 62 23.68 18.75 17.94
N GLU A 63 22.61 19.47 17.59
CA GLU A 63 21.72 20.11 18.56
C GLU A 63 20.53 19.23 18.97
N PHE A 64 20.18 18.22 18.16
CA PHE A 64 19.02 17.38 18.45
C PHE A 64 19.27 15.89 18.28
N VAL A 65 19.74 15.43 17.11
CA VAL A 65 19.80 14.00 16.80
C VAL A 65 20.81 13.26 17.68
N LYS A 66 22.06 13.73 17.73
CA LYS A 66 23.14 13.11 18.55
C LYS A 66 22.83 13.09 20.03
N PRO A 67 22.37 14.22 20.66
CA PRO A 67 21.95 14.20 22.06
C PRO A 67 20.79 13.25 22.33
N LEU A 68 19.83 13.14 21.40
CA LEU A 68 18.69 12.23 21.57
C LEU A 68 19.11 10.77 21.40
N LEU A 69 19.98 10.44 20.46
CA LEU A 69 20.57 9.10 20.33
C LEU A 69 21.29 8.67 21.61
N ALA A 70 22.05 9.58 22.21
CA ALA A 70 22.70 9.35 23.51
C ALA A 70 21.68 9.08 24.64
N ALA A 71 20.60 9.90 24.71
CA ALA A 71 19.51 9.70 25.68
C ALA A 71 18.75 8.38 25.46
N LEU A 72 18.72 7.86 24.22
CA LEU A 72 18.18 6.54 23.86
C LEU A 72 19.18 5.40 24.11
N GLY A 73 20.36 5.71 24.66
CA GLY A 73 21.38 4.73 25.08
C GLY A 73 22.31 4.24 23.96
N TRP A 74 22.33 4.88 22.79
CA TRP A 74 23.18 4.48 21.67
C TRP A 74 24.63 4.91 21.82
N SER A 75 25.56 3.99 21.53
CA SER A 75 26.93 4.31 21.15
C SER A 75 27.02 4.30 19.64
N TYR A 76 27.67 5.32 19.01
CA TYR A 76 27.69 5.43 17.56
C TYR A 76 29.06 5.90 17.03
N ILE A 77 29.34 5.56 15.80
CA ILE A 77 30.45 6.11 15.02
C ILE A 77 29.84 6.95 13.88
N PRO A 78 30.11 8.29 13.84
CA PRO A 78 29.71 9.08 12.69
C PRO A 78 30.58 8.71 11.48
N GLN A 79 29.92 8.53 10.33
CA GLN A 79 30.58 8.20 9.06
C GLN A 79 31.00 9.50 8.37
N ALA A 80 32.17 10.03 8.69
CA ALA A 80 32.74 11.13 7.93
C ALA A 80 32.89 10.71 6.46
N LYS A 81 32.38 11.54 5.54
CA LYS A 81 32.57 11.40 4.09
C LYS A 81 34.05 11.40 3.76
N ASN A 82 34.73 10.25 3.88
CA ASN A 82 36.13 10.13 3.54
C ASN A 82 36.29 10.03 2.02
N SER A 83 36.71 11.12 1.41
CA SER A 83 36.97 11.31 -0.02
C SER A 83 38.02 10.37 -0.64
N ARG A 84 38.63 9.47 0.12
CA ARG A 84 39.73 8.62 -0.36
C ARG A 84 39.30 7.36 -1.13
N SER A 85 38.06 6.88 -1.03
CA SER A 85 37.62 5.64 -1.68
C SER A 85 36.66 5.83 -2.85
N GLY A 86 36.27 7.06 -3.20
CA GLY A 86 35.30 7.33 -4.28
C GLY A 86 33.88 6.79 -4.03
N ARG A 87 33.63 6.12 -2.90
CA ARG A 87 32.31 5.63 -2.50
C ARG A 87 31.66 6.65 -1.58
N ILE A 88 30.72 7.44 -2.12
CA ILE A 88 29.99 8.51 -1.44
C ILE A 88 28.84 7.97 -0.59
N ASN A 89 28.61 6.66 -0.56
CA ASN A 89 27.37 6.04 -0.08
C ASN A 89 27.58 5.33 1.25
N ARG A 90 27.60 6.10 2.35
CA ARG A 90 27.63 5.57 3.71
C ARG A 90 26.60 6.29 4.57
N PRO A 91 25.88 5.58 5.45
CA PRO A 91 24.97 6.22 6.39
C PRO A 91 25.73 7.14 7.36
N ASP A 92 25.04 8.17 7.86
CA ASP A 92 25.66 9.13 8.79
C ASP A 92 26.12 8.50 10.09
N TYR A 93 25.48 7.41 10.53
CA TYR A 93 25.79 6.71 11.76
C TYR A 93 25.76 5.19 11.60
N ALA A 94 26.77 4.52 12.16
CA ALA A 94 26.69 3.13 12.56
C ALA A 94 26.40 3.08 14.07
N LEU A 95 25.36 2.33 14.47
CA LEU A 95 24.84 2.28 15.83
C LEU A 95 25.24 0.97 16.53
N PHE A 96 25.86 1.07 17.71
CA PHE A 96 26.44 -0.05 18.44
C PHE A 96 25.74 -0.29 19.78
N ALA A 97 25.90 -1.51 20.29
CA ALA A 97 25.36 -1.93 21.57
C ALA A 97 25.92 -1.14 22.78
N ASP A 98 27.22 -0.86 22.74
CA ASP A 98 27.97 -0.20 23.80
C ASP A 98 29.30 0.37 23.27
N GLU A 99 30.02 1.07 24.13
CA GLU A 99 31.32 1.64 23.79
C GLU A 99 32.35 0.54 23.44
N ALA A 100 32.30 -0.61 24.08
CA ALA A 100 33.23 -1.71 23.80
C ALA A 100 33.03 -2.28 22.38
N SER A 101 31.77 -2.47 21.96
CA SER A 101 31.40 -2.89 20.59
C SER A 101 31.79 -1.85 19.55
N LYS A 102 31.61 -0.56 19.89
CA LYS A 102 32.04 0.58 19.08
C LYS A 102 33.55 0.60 18.90
N ASP A 103 34.31 0.47 19.99
CA ASP A 103 35.78 0.47 19.97
C ASP A 103 36.34 -0.74 19.18
N ALA A 104 35.72 -1.90 19.32
CA ALA A 104 36.04 -3.08 18.55
C ALA A 104 35.77 -2.95 17.03
N ALA A 105 34.91 -2.02 16.61
CA ALA A 105 34.66 -1.77 15.21
C ALA A 105 35.62 -0.77 14.55
N TYR A 106 36.26 0.11 15.32
CA TYR A 106 37.20 1.12 14.80
C TYR A 106 38.27 0.62 13.84
N PRO A 107 38.98 -0.54 14.12
CA PRO A 107 40.01 -1.04 13.23
C PRO A 107 39.51 -1.44 11.83
N PHE A 108 38.19 -1.60 11.66
CA PHE A 108 37.56 -2.08 10.44
C PHE A 108 36.96 -1.00 9.57
N GLN A 109 37.10 0.30 9.90
CA GLN A 109 36.50 1.42 9.15
C GLN A 109 36.84 1.46 7.65
N GLY A 110 37.93 0.83 7.23
CA GLY A 110 38.32 0.65 5.83
C GLY A 110 37.70 -0.55 5.13
N ASN A 111 36.98 -1.42 5.85
CA ASN A 111 36.33 -2.63 5.35
C ASN A 111 34.86 -2.62 5.75
N ASP A 112 33.99 -2.19 4.84
CA ASP A 112 32.57 -1.97 5.11
C ASP A 112 31.87 -3.23 5.63
N ASP A 113 32.10 -4.41 5.04
CA ASP A 113 31.48 -5.66 5.49
C ASP A 113 31.89 -6.01 6.93
N ALA A 114 33.18 -5.95 7.26
CA ALA A 114 33.66 -6.24 8.60
C ALA A 114 33.24 -5.19 9.63
N PHE A 115 33.13 -3.94 9.22
CA PHE A 115 32.70 -2.83 10.08
C PHE A 115 31.22 -2.92 10.44
N TYR A 116 30.35 -2.93 9.42
CA TYR A 116 28.90 -2.92 9.65
C TYR A 116 28.38 -4.21 10.29
N THR A 117 29.05 -5.36 10.11
CA THR A 117 28.66 -6.59 10.79
C THR A 117 28.63 -6.45 12.32
N ARG A 118 29.38 -5.50 12.88
CA ARG A 118 29.45 -5.22 14.33
C ARG A 118 28.40 -4.23 14.80
N ALA A 119 27.78 -3.47 13.91
CA ALA A 119 26.72 -2.54 14.24
C ALA A 119 25.36 -3.27 14.41
N LEU A 120 24.52 -2.81 15.32
CA LEU A 120 23.15 -3.29 15.48
C LEU A 120 22.22 -2.71 14.41
N ALA A 121 22.39 -1.43 14.09
CA ALA A 121 21.61 -0.71 13.11
C ALA A 121 22.44 0.41 12.46
N ILE A 122 21.87 1.04 11.43
CA ILE A 122 22.41 2.26 10.83
C ILE A 122 21.43 3.40 11.02
N ALA A 123 21.92 4.66 10.95
CA ALA A 123 21.02 5.81 10.95
C ALA A 123 21.49 6.88 9.95
N GLU A 124 20.52 7.62 9.46
CA GLU A 124 20.70 8.77 8.56
C GLU A 124 19.90 9.95 9.09
N ALA A 125 20.53 11.10 9.17
CA ALA A 125 19.92 12.35 9.60
C ALA A 125 19.79 13.32 8.43
N LYS A 126 18.73 14.11 8.45
CA LYS A 126 18.50 15.21 7.52
C LYS A 126 18.25 16.50 8.29
N TYR A 127 18.39 17.65 7.62
CA TYR A 127 18.10 18.91 8.27
C TYR A 127 16.65 18.97 8.77
N TRP A 128 16.42 19.81 9.77
CA TRP A 128 15.15 19.92 10.48
C TRP A 128 13.96 20.13 9.55
N GLY A 129 13.00 19.21 9.61
CA GLY A 129 11.75 19.26 8.85
C GLY A 129 11.88 18.94 7.35
N ARG A 130 13.02 18.40 6.88
CA ARG A 130 13.17 17.96 5.49
C ARG A 130 12.16 16.86 5.15
N PRO A 131 11.48 16.92 4.00
CA PRO A 131 10.67 15.79 3.53
C PRO A 131 11.49 14.51 3.39
N LEU A 132 11.01 13.39 3.94
CA LEU A 132 11.76 12.12 3.95
C LEU A 132 11.43 11.19 2.78
N SER A 133 10.27 11.33 2.12
CA SER A 133 9.81 10.45 1.03
C SER A 133 9.89 11.08 -0.36
N ARG A 134 10.54 12.21 -0.48
CA ARG A 134 10.67 12.93 -1.76
C ARG A 134 11.84 13.88 -1.75
N LYS A 135 12.17 14.36 -2.95
CA LYS A 135 13.08 15.48 -3.14
C LYS A 135 12.60 16.73 -2.39
N ASP A 136 13.52 17.53 -1.84
CA ASP A 136 13.18 18.83 -1.29
C ASP A 136 12.99 19.86 -2.40
N SER A 137 11.86 20.56 -2.39
CA SER A 137 11.55 21.65 -3.30
C SER A 137 11.88 23.04 -2.74
N SER A 138 12.32 23.15 -1.47
CA SER A 138 12.61 24.41 -0.80
C SER A 138 13.92 25.05 -1.26
N GLY A 139 14.78 24.32 -1.97
CA GLY A 139 16.10 24.78 -2.40
C GLY A 139 17.16 24.78 -1.28
N ARG A 140 16.86 24.24 -0.10
CA ARG A 140 17.82 24.09 1.00
C ARG A 140 18.84 22.99 0.74
N ASP A 141 18.45 21.95 -0.03
CA ASP A 141 19.37 20.93 -0.49
C ASP A 141 20.29 21.47 -1.58
N THR A 142 21.54 21.09 -1.52
CA THR A 142 22.46 21.28 -2.64
C THR A 142 22.14 20.26 -3.74
N TRP A 143 22.54 20.54 -4.98
CA TRP A 143 22.36 19.59 -6.07
C TRP A 143 23.00 18.20 -5.83
N LYS A 144 23.93 18.09 -4.86
CA LYS A 144 24.56 16.82 -4.44
C LYS A 144 23.76 16.06 -3.42
N THR A 145 22.93 16.74 -2.62
CA THR A 145 22.16 16.16 -1.51
C THR A 145 20.67 16.05 -1.83
N ASP A 146 20.26 16.54 -3.00
CA ASP A 146 18.88 16.65 -3.44
C ASP A 146 18.36 15.28 -3.99
N ASN A 147 18.33 14.28 -3.11
CA ASN A 147 17.81 12.93 -3.38
C ASN A 147 16.58 12.62 -2.51
N ASN A 148 15.99 11.45 -2.70
CA ASN A 148 14.94 10.94 -1.82
C ASN A 148 15.58 10.20 -0.62
N PRO A 149 15.45 10.69 0.63
CA PRO A 149 16.08 10.07 1.79
C PRO A 149 15.62 8.64 2.07
N SER A 150 14.36 8.31 1.78
CA SER A 150 13.85 6.94 1.96
C SER A 150 14.54 5.95 1.00
N HIS A 151 14.73 6.34 -0.27
CA HIS A 151 15.48 5.52 -1.24
C HIS A 151 16.95 5.37 -0.82
N GLN A 152 17.53 6.43 -0.29
CA GLN A 152 18.91 6.42 0.23
C GLN A 152 19.04 5.44 1.40
N MET A 153 18.10 5.47 2.36
CA MET A 153 18.09 4.56 3.51
C MET A 153 18.01 3.09 3.07
N VAL A 154 17.12 2.76 2.14
CA VAL A 154 17.00 1.37 1.61
C VAL A 154 18.30 0.94 0.92
N SER A 155 18.90 1.83 0.12
CA SER A 155 20.21 1.54 -0.50
C SER A 155 21.29 1.25 0.55
N TYR A 156 21.30 1.98 1.66
CA TYR A 156 22.25 1.73 2.76
C TYR A 156 21.97 0.40 3.45
N LEU A 157 20.73 0.01 3.69
CA LEU A 157 20.38 -1.28 4.28
C LEU A 157 20.87 -2.44 3.42
N VAL A 158 20.68 -2.34 2.09
CA VAL A 158 21.17 -3.33 1.14
C VAL A 158 22.71 -3.38 1.14
N GLY A 159 23.37 -2.21 1.03
CA GLY A 159 24.83 -2.10 0.96
C GLY A 159 25.54 -2.54 2.24
N THR A 160 25.02 -2.20 3.41
CA THR A 160 25.59 -2.54 4.72
C THR A 160 25.17 -3.91 5.24
N ARG A 161 24.12 -4.51 4.64
CA ARG A 161 23.47 -5.75 5.09
C ARG A 161 22.97 -5.68 6.53
N ARG A 162 22.70 -4.47 7.04
CA ARG A 162 22.09 -4.35 8.38
C ARG A 162 20.60 -4.61 8.33
N PRO A 163 20.03 -5.27 9.36
CA PRO A 163 18.61 -5.58 9.38
C PRO A 163 17.74 -4.32 9.58
N TRP A 164 18.27 -3.30 10.26
CA TRP A 164 17.51 -2.14 10.69
C TRP A 164 18.18 -0.81 10.35
N GLY A 165 17.37 0.18 9.95
CA GLY A 165 17.81 1.54 9.67
C GLY A 165 16.87 2.58 10.26
N ILE A 166 17.44 3.65 10.80
CA ILE A 166 16.70 4.79 11.36
C ILE A 166 16.94 5.99 10.46
N LEU A 167 15.86 6.58 9.94
CA LEU A 167 15.90 7.82 9.15
C LEU A 167 15.18 8.92 9.93
N THR A 168 15.80 10.09 10.08
CA THR A 168 15.18 11.21 10.79
C THR A 168 15.52 12.55 10.19
N ASN A 169 14.60 13.52 10.34
CA ASN A 169 14.80 14.95 10.10
C ASN A 169 14.70 15.77 11.42
N GLY A 170 14.84 15.09 12.56
CA GLY A 170 14.63 15.65 13.89
C GLY A 170 13.17 15.68 14.33
N GLN A 171 12.23 16.02 13.45
CA GLN A 171 10.80 16.06 13.74
C GLN A 171 10.16 14.68 13.67
N VAL A 172 10.44 13.97 12.60
CA VAL A 172 9.90 12.64 12.27
C VAL A 172 11.03 11.62 12.32
N TRP A 173 10.72 10.46 12.90
CA TRP A 173 11.62 9.33 13.01
C TRP A 173 11.00 8.12 12.32
N ARG A 174 11.76 7.48 11.43
CA ARG A 174 11.36 6.29 10.71
C ARG A 174 12.27 5.12 11.01
N LEU A 175 11.67 3.95 11.20
CA LEU A 175 12.38 2.68 11.31
C LEU A 175 12.10 1.85 10.06
N TYR A 176 13.16 1.41 9.40
CA TYR A 176 13.14 0.55 8.22
C TYR A 176 13.70 -0.83 8.55
N SER A 177 13.10 -1.86 7.95
CA SER A 177 13.63 -3.23 7.96
C SER A 177 14.17 -3.57 6.56
N ARG A 178 15.39 -4.08 6.47
CA ARG A 178 15.96 -4.53 5.19
C ARG A 178 15.10 -5.58 4.50
N ASP A 179 14.45 -6.45 5.27
CA ASP A 179 13.78 -7.63 4.74
C ASP A 179 12.39 -7.32 4.13
N VAL A 180 11.80 -6.16 4.47
CA VAL A 180 10.46 -5.78 3.99
C VAL A 180 10.38 -4.35 3.42
N SER A 181 11.37 -3.50 3.67
CA SER A 181 11.33 -2.10 3.21
C SER A 181 11.97 -1.92 1.82
N SER A 182 11.90 -2.92 0.96
CA SER A 182 12.54 -2.89 -0.36
C SER A 182 12.08 -1.71 -1.20
N THR A 183 10.78 -1.43 -1.23
CA THR A 183 10.17 -0.31 -1.99
C THR A 183 10.37 1.07 -1.35
N ALA A 184 11.04 1.17 -0.21
CA ALA A 184 11.13 2.38 0.60
C ALA A 184 9.78 2.96 1.08
N SER A 185 8.69 2.23 0.88
CA SER A 185 7.33 2.61 1.29
C SER A 185 6.84 1.92 2.56
N GLU A 186 7.58 0.90 3.04
CA GLU A 186 7.29 0.19 4.29
C GLU A 186 8.23 0.63 5.40
N TYR A 187 7.69 1.32 6.39
CA TYR A 187 8.43 1.82 7.56
C TYR A 187 7.50 2.04 8.75
N TYR A 188 8.05 2.06 9.95
CA TYR A 188 7.36 2.57 11.12
C TYR A 188 7.75 4.04 11.30
N GLU A 189 6.76 4.93 11.32
CA GLU A 189 6.98 6.37 11.45
C GLU A 189 6.44 6.89 12.77
N PHE A 190 7.14 7.84 13.37
CA PHE A 190 6.73 8.53 14.58
C PHE A 190 6.97 10.04 14.49
N ASP A 191 5.91 10.85 14.68
CA ASP A 191 6.00 12.31 14.80
C ASP A 191 6.38 12.70 16.24
N LEU A 192 7.68 12.78 16.46
CA LEU A 192 8.19 13.18 17.75
C LEU A 192 7.90 14.67 18.04
N ALA A 193 7.99 15.53 17.01
CA ALA A 193 7.75 16.95 17.15
C ALA A 193 6.29 17.27 17.51
N GLY A 194 5.35 16.58 16.85
CA GLY A 194 3.92 16.69 17.16
C GLY A 194 3.62 16.29 18.61
N LEU A 195 4.20 15.18 19.07
CA LEU A 195 4.05 14.73 20.46
C LEU A 195 4.63 15.71 21.48
N LEU A 196 5.89 16.13 21.27
CA LEU A 196 6.58 17.04 22.21
C LEU A 196 5.95 18.43 22.22
N GLY A 197 5.38 18.88 21.08
CA GLY A 197 4.72 20.17 20.93
C GLY A 197 3.25 20.22 21.35
N ALA A 198 2.63 19.07 21.66
CA ALA A 198 1.21 19.00 22.05
C ALA A 198 0.90 19.83 23.29
N ARG A 199 -0.02 20.80 23.14
CA ARG A 199 -0.48 21.66 24.24
C ARG A 199 -1.63 21.02 25.01
N GLY A 200 -1.61 21.08 26.34
CA GLY A 200 -2.72 20.61 27.17
C GLY A 200 -2.77 19.10 27.43
N ALA A 201 -1.79 18.33 26.97
CA ALA A 201 -1.67 16.92 27.32
C ALA A 201 -1.31 16.75 28.80
N GLU A 202 -2.03 15.88 29.50
CA GLU A 202 -1.62 15.48 30.86
C GLU A 202 -0.26 14.78 30.80
N SER A 203 0.54 14.94 31.87
CA SER A 203 1.89 14.38 31.93
C SER A 203 1.90 12.87 31.67
N GLY A 204 0.92 12.13 32.24
CA GLY A 204 0.80 10.69 32.04
C GLY A 204 0.49 10.27 30.59
N GLU A 205 -0.43 10.98 29.92
CA GLU A 205 -0.76 10.70 28.51
C GLU A 205 0.45 10.91 27.59
N ARG A 206 1.21 11.98 27.83
CA ARG A 206 2.43 12.25 27.06
C ARG A 206 3.50 11.18 27.27
N THR A 207 3.69 10.74 28.51
CA THR A 207 4.66 9.68 28.86
C THR A 207 4.28 8.36 28.19
N GLU A 208 3.00 7.99 28.19
CA GLU A 208 2.53 6.79 27.53
C GLU A 208 2.66 6.85 26.01
N ALA A 209 2.34 7.97 25.39
CA ALA A 209 2.54 8.18 23.96
C ALA A 209 4.03 8.16 23.57
N PHE A 210 4.90 8.80 24.40
CA PHE A 210 6.35 8.78 24.20
C PHE A 210 6.95 7.38 24.38
N LYS A 211 6.36 6.53 25.21
CA LYS A 211 6.80 5.15 25.42
C LYS A 211 6.86 4.36 24.12
N ARG A 212 5.91 4.58 23.20
CA ARG A 212 5.91 3.94 21.87
C ARG A 212 7.13 4.39 21.04
N PHE A 213 7.47 5.68 21.04
CA PHE A 213 8.71 6.14 20.41
C PHE A 213 9.94 5.49 21.04
N TRP A 214 10.05 5.59 22.37
CA TRP A 214 11.20 5.10 23.12
C TRP A 214 11.42 3.59 22.95
N LEU A 215 10.38 2.77 22.98
CA LEU A 215 10.47 1.32 22.81
C LEU A 215 11.02 0.92 21.43
N PHE A 216 10.75 1.68 20.37
CA PHE A 216 11.20 1.34 19.02
C PHE A 216 12.53 1.97 18.59
N PHE A 217 12.95 3.06 19.25
CA PHE A 217 14.16 3.78 18.83
C PHE A 217 15.31 3.69 19.85
N ARG A 218 15.08 3.17 21.04
CA ARG A 218 16.14 2.95 22.03
C ARG A 218 17.05 1.78 21.65
N ARG A 219 18.33 1.84 22.06
CA ARG A 219 19.31 0.78 21.82
C ARG A 219 18.84 -0.63 22.25
N ALA A 220 18.22 -0.76 23.42
CA ALA A 220 17.74 -2.03 23.95
C ALA A 220 16.76 -2.75 22.98
N ALA A 221 16.02 -2.00 22.15
CA ALA A 221 15.11 -2.56 21.18
C ALA A 221 15.78 -3.39 20.09
N PHE A 222 17.06 -3.14 19.83
CA PHE A 222 17.86 -3.79 18.78
C PHE A 222 18.86 -4.80 19.34
N THR A 223 19.04 -4.84 20.66
CA THR A 223 19.94 -5.78 21.31
C THR A 223 19.30 -7.18 21.33
N PRO A 224 20.00 -8.22 20.83
CA PRO A 224 19.45 -9.57 20.88
C PRO A 224 19.29 -10.09 22.30
N ASP A 225 18.20 -10.79 22.55
CA ASP A 225 17.95 -11.53 23.79
C ASP A 225 18.74 -12.86 23.84
N SER A 226 18.50 -13.68 24.86
CA SER A 226 19.12 -15.01 25.03
C SER A 226 18.80 -16.00 23.89
N GLN A 227 17.74 -15.72 23.12
CA GLN A 227 17.36 -16.51 21.94
C GLN A 227 17.88 -15.91 20.62
N GLY A 228 18.68 -14.85 20.70
CA GLY A 228 19.25 -14.16 19.54
C GLY A 228 18.26 -13.24 18.81
N ARG A 229 17.07 -12.93 19.38
CA ARG A 229 16.04 -12.07 18.79
C ARG A 229 15.97 -10.73 19.51
N SER A 230 15.95 -9.64 18.76
CA SER A 230 15.73 -8.31 19.33
C SER A 230 14.24 -8.03 19.55
N PHE A 231 13.92 -7.01 20.38
CA PHE A 231 12.56 -6.57 20.62
C PHE A 231 11.87 -6.18 19.30
N VAL A 232 12.49 -5.33 18.48
CA VAL A 232 11.90 -4.91 17.19
C VAL A 232 11.64 -6.09 16.27
N GLN A 233 12.49 -7.11 16.27
CA GLN A 233 12.30 -8.32 15.50
C GLN A 233 11.11 -9.13 16.02
N ARG A 234 10.99 -9.34 17.35
CA ARG A 234 9.85 -10.06 17.94
C ARG A 234 8.52 -9.38 17.64
N ILE A 235 8.45 -8.04 17.74
CA ILE A 235 7.23 -7.27 17.43
C ILE A 235 6.91 -7.37 15.95
N HIS A 236 7.91 -7.31 15.06
CA HIS A 236 7.73 -7.45 13.62
C HIS A 236 7.17 -8.85 13.24
N GLU A 237 7.83 -9.92 13.74
CA GLU A 237 7.37 -11.30 13.54
C GLU A 237 5.96 -11.53 14.09
N GLY A 238 5.66 -10.98 15.28
CA GLY A 238 4.36 -11.06 15.92
C GLY A 238 3.27 -10.33 15.10
N SER A 239 3.55 -9.13 14.60
CA SER A 239 2.64 -8.38 13.71
C SER A 239 2.37 -9.14 12.41
N ALA A 240 3.41 -9.68 11.79
CA ALA A 240 3.27 -10.45 10.54
C ALA A 240 2.49 -11.76 10.74
N SER A 241 2.69 -12.42 11.88
CA SER A 241 1.94 -13.64 12.23
C SER A 241 0.47 -13.32 12.48
N TYR A 242 0.19 -12.24 13.22
CA TYR A 242 -1.16 -11.75 13.47
C TYR A 242 -1.90 -11.42 12.14
N ALA A 243 -1.24 -10.72 11.23
CA ALA A 243 -1.86 -10.39 9.94
C ALA A 243 -2.23 -11.62 9.10
N ARG A 244 -1.39 -12.65 9.12
CA ARG A 244 -1.69 -13.93 8.44
C ARG A 244 -2.88 -14.63 9.06
N GLU A 245 -2.91 -14.75 10.40
CA GLU A 245 -4.01 -15.35 11.14
C GLU A 245 -5.35 -14.66 10.85
N ILE A 246 -5.37 -13.31 10.91
CA ILE A 246 -6.56 -12.52 10.59
C ILE A 246 -6.98 -12.71 9.12
N SER A 247 -6.03 -12.77 8.21
CA SER A 247 -6.30 -12.93 6.78
C SER A 247 -6.94 -14.29 6.46
N ASP A 248 -6.40 -15.36 7.06
CA ASP A 248 -6.94 -16.71 6.88
C ASP A 248 -8.36 -16.80 7.45
N LYS A 249 -8.57 -16.22 8.64
CA LYS A 249 -9.86 -16.21 9.28
C LYS A 249 -10.89 -15.34 8.55
N LEU A 250 -10.47 -14.18 8.03
CA LEU A 250 -11.35 -13.33 7.22
C LEU A 250 -11.79 -14.05 5.94
N LYS A 251 -10.91 -14.88 5.36
CA LYS A 251 -11.24 -15.72 4.21
C LYS A 251 -12.38 -16.69 4.54
N GLU A 252 -12.29 -17.39 5.67
CA GLU A 252 -13.35 -18.30 6.15
C GLU A 252 -14.66 -17.54 6.40
N LEU A 253 -14.62 -16.43 7.13
CA LEU A 253 -15.80 -15.63 7.43
C LEU A 253 -16.49 -15.05 6.19
N VAL A 254 -15.70 -14.57 5.22
CA VAL A 254 -16.24 -14.08 3.95
C VAL A 254 -16.95 -15.19 3.18
N PHE A 255 -16.39 -16.37 3.18
CA PHE A 255 -16.94 -17.54 2.48
C PHE A 255 -18.18 -18.08 3.17
N ASP A 256 -18.11 -18.32 4.48
CA ASP A 256 -19.14 -19.05 5.22
C ASP A 256 -20.30 -18.14 5.67
N GLU A 257 -20.06 -16.84 5.85
CA GLU A 257 -21.06 -15.95 6.43
C GLU A 257 -21.38 -14.73 5.53
N VAL A 258 -20.38 -13.94 5.09
CA VAL A 258 -20.64 -12.66 4.42
C VAL A 258 -21.29 -12.85 3.06
N MET A 259 -20.74 -13.70 2.22
CA MET A 259 -21.29 -13.94 0.87
C MET A 259 -22.68 -14.58 0.91
N PRO A 260 -22.95 -15.61 1.74
CA PRO A 260 -24.30 -16.12 1.92
C PRO A 260 -25.30 -15.09 2.42
N GLU A 261 -24.94 -14.24 3.37
CA GLU A 261 -25.82 -13.19 3.91
C GLU A 261 -26.18 -12.14 2.84
N ILE A 262 -25.22 -11.66 2.07
CA ILE A 262 -25.45 -10.71 0.96
C ILE A 262 -26.35 -11.35 -0.09
N ALA A 263 -26.05 -12.58 -0.54
CA ALA A 263 -26.81 -13.26 -1.56
C ALA A 263 -28.24 -13.58 -1.09
N ALA A 264 -28.42 -14.04 0.15
CA ALA A 264 -29.73 -14.28 0.75
C ALA A 264 -30.56 -12.99 0.82
N GLY A 265 -29.92 -11.86 1.12
CA GLY A 265 -30.57 -10.55 1.11
C GLY A 265 -31.11 -10.18 -0.28
N PHE A 266 -30.37 -10.39 -1.35
CA PHE A 266 -30.84 -10.13 -2.72
C PHE A 266 -31.95 -11.10 -3.14
N VAL A 267 -31.85 -12.40 -2.81
CA VAL A 267 -32.93 -13.36 -3.06
C VAL A 267 -34.20 -12.96 -2.30
N ALA A 268 -34.06 -12.54 -1.04
CA ALA A 268 -35.20 -12.06 -0.25
C ALA A 268 -35.87 -10.84 -0.87
N TYR A 269 -35.10 -9.86 -1.34
CA TYR A 269 -35.61 -8.67 -2.03
C TYR A 269 -36.37 -9.03 -3.30
N ARG A 270 -35.81 -9.92 -4.14
CA ARG A 270 -36.45 -10.38 -5.38
C ARG A 270 -37.77 -11.08 -5.10
N ARG A 271 -37.84 -11.92 -4.06
CA ARG A 271 -39.09 -12.58 -3.66
C ARG A 271 -40.16 -11.62 -3.11
N GLN A 272 -39.74 -10.70 -2.24
CA GLN A 272 -40.67 -9.83 -1.51
C GLN A 272 -41.14 -8.64 -2.38
N GLN A 273 -40.21 -8.02 -3.12
CA GLN A 273 -40.50 -6.79 -3.86
C GLN A 273 -40.82 -7.02 -5.34
N MET A 274 -40.22 -8.08 -5.94
CA MET A 274 -40.41 -8.38 -7.36
C MET A 274 -41.34 -9.56 -7.61
N GLY A 275 -41.76 -10.28 -6.55
CA GLY A 275 -42.70 -11.40 -6.65
C GLY A 275 -42.09 -12.67 -7.27
N LEU A 276 -40.78 -12.75 -7.43
CA LEU A 276 -40.09 -13.88 -8.01
C LEU A 276 -39.95 -14.99 -6.97
N ARG A 277 -40.60 -16.15 -7.19
CA ARG A 277 -40.63 -17.24 -6.20
C ARG A 277 -39.50 -18.25 -6.36
N GLU A 278 -38.99 -18.41 -7.54
CA GLU A 278 -37.91 -19.34 -7.87
C GLU A 278 -36.79 -18.62 -8.59
N GLU A 279 -35.57 -19.02 -8.29
CA GLU A 279 -34.36 -18.51 -8.95
C GLU A 279 -33.88 -19.53 -9.97
N THR A 280 -33.53 -19.06 -11.17
CA THR A 280 -32.88 -19.90 -12.19
C THR A 280 -31.36 -19.91 -11.97
N ALA A 281 -30.65 -20.83 -12.60
CA ALA A 281 -29.18 -20.85 -12.56
C ALA A 281 -28.56 -19.53 -13.04
N GLU A 282 -29.15 -18.93 -14.08
CA GLU A 282 -28.71 -17.62 -14.61
C GLU A 282 -28.93 -16.50 -13.58
N SER A 283 -30.11 -16.48 -12.93
CA SER A 283 -30.40 -15.47 -11.91
C SER A 283 -29.52 -15.64 -10.67
N LEU A 284 -29.18 -16.86 -10.28
CA LEU A 284 -28.24 -17.12 -9.19
C LEU A 284 -26.82 -16.68 -9.55
N ALA A 285 -26.40 -16.87 -10.81
CA ALA A 285 -25.13 -16.35 -11.30
C ALA A 285 -25.08 -14.81 -11.27
N GLU A 286 -26.17 -14.13 -11.70
CA GLU A 286 -26.25 -12.66 -11.58
C GLU A 286 -26.16 -12.19 -10.13
N ILE A 287 -26.87 -12.84 -9.20
CA ILE A 287 -26.84 -12.54 -7.76
C ILE A 287 -25.41 -12.75 -7.24
N TYR A 288 -24.76 -13.83 -7.64
CA TYR A 288 -23.39 -14.12 -7.24
C TYR A 288 -22.40 -13.03 -7.67
N HIS A 289 -22.42 -12.67 -8.96
CA HIS A 289 -21.58 -11.60 -9.49
C HIS A 289 -21.84 -10.24 -8.82
N ALA A 290 -23.09 -9.92 -8.57
CA ALA A 290 -23.45 -8.67 -7.87
C ALA A 290 -22.98 -8.70 -6.41
N SER A 291 -23.13 -9.83 -5.72
CA SER A 291 -22.69 -10.01 -4.33
C SER A 291 -21.16 -9.89 -4.23
N LEU A 292 -20.40 -10.47 -5.16
CA LEU A 292 -18.95 -10.30 -5.27
C LEU A 292 -18.57 -8.84 -5.52
N SER A 293 -19.27 -8.17 -6.45
CA SER A 293 -19.02 -6.75 -6.73
C SER A 293 -19.25 -5.88 -5.51
N LEU A 294 -20.31 -6.15 -4.72
CA LEU A 294 -20.56 -5.43 -3.47
C LEU A 294 -19.48 -5.72 -2.43
N LEU A 295 -19.10 -6.97 -2.24
CA LEU A 295 -18.01 -7.36 -1.33
C LEU A 295 -16.71 -6.65 -1.69
N TYR A 296 -16.34 -6.62 -2.98
CA TYR A 296 -15.13 -5.94 -3.45
C TYR A 296 -15.14 -4.44 -3.15
N LYS A 297 -16.29 -3.79 -3.29
CA LYS A 297 -16.44 -2.37 -2.93
C LYS A 297 -16.29 -2.14 -1.42
N LEU A 298 -16.90 -3.00 -0.60
CA LEU A 298 -16.77 -2.90 0.86
C LEU A 298 -15.31 -3.07 1.29
N LEU A 299 -14.62 -4.08 0.80
CA LEU A 299 -13.22 -4.33 1.13
C LEU A 299 -12.29 -3.23 0.59
N PHE A 300 -12.56 -2.70 -0.62
CA PHE A 300 -11.83 -1.56 -1.15
C PHE A 300 -11.97 -0.33 -0.24
N VAL A 301 -13.20 0.00 0.17
CA VAL A 301 -13.45 1.17 1.03
C VAL A 301 -12.80 0.98 2.40
N LEU A 302 -12.97 -0.19 3.04
CA LEU A 302 -12.34 -0.50 4.33
C LEU A 302 -10.81 -0.37 4.27
N TYR A 303 -10.20 -0.90 3.22
CA TYR A 303 -8.77 -0.77 3.00
C TYR A 303 -8.34 0.69 2.76
N ALA A 304 -9.08 1.41 1.92
CA ALA A 304 -8.76 2.80 1.58
C ALA A 304 -8.94 3.74 2.78
N GLU A 305 -9.99 3.54 3.60
CA GLU A 305 -10.21 4.30 4.84
C GLU A 305 -9.13 3.98 5.88
N ALA A 306 -8.81 2.70 6.10
CA ALA A 306 -7.78 2.29 7.06
C ALA A 306 -6.39 2.84 6.73
N ARG A 307 -6.10 3.10 5.45
CA ARG A 307 -4.86 3.73 4.98
C ARG A 307 -4.97 5.23 4.76
N SER A 308 -6.07 5.84 5.19
CA SER A 308 -6.35 7.27 4.98
C SER A 308 -6.20 7.71 3.52
N LEU A 309 -6.43 6.79 2.58
CA LEU A 309 -6.49 7.11 1.15
C LEU A 309 -7.78 7.83 0.79
N LEU A 310 -8.83 7.65 1.61
CA LEU A 310 -10.03 8.47 1.68
C LEU A 310 -9.92 9.44 2.87
N PRO A 311 -10.60 10.59 2.84
CA PRO A 311 -10.37 11.69 3.78
C PRO A 311 -11.05 11.45 5.15
N VAL A 312 -10.70 10.39 5.84
CA VAL A 312 -11.29 10.00 7.16
C VAL A 312 -11.08 11.05 8.26
N ASP A 313 -10.11 11.95 8.10
CA ASP A 313 -9.85 13.07 8.99
C ASP A 313 -10.81 14.25 8.74
N ASN A 314 -11.57 14.24 7.64
CA ASN A 314 -12.59 15.22 7.36
C ASN A 314 -13.88 14.82 8.11
N PRO A 315 -14.40 15.64 9.06
CA PRO A 315 -15.61 15.29 9.82
C PRO A 315 -16.82 15.01 8.95
N ALA A 316 -17.00 15.74 7.83
CA ALA A 316 -18.10 15.52 6.91
C ALA A 316 -18.01 14.18 6.17
N TYR A 317 -16.80 13.77 5.78
CA TYR A 317 -16.58 12.44 5.20
C TYR A 317 -16.74 11.34 6.27
N TRP A 318 -16.21 11.57 7.47
CA TRP A 318 -16.28 10.59 8.55
C TRP A 318 -17.69 10.12 8.84
N GLU A 319 -18.67 11.03 8.91
CA GLU A 319 -20.08 10.70 9.14
C GLU A 319 -20.69 9.83 8.02
N GLU A 320 -20.13 9.86 6.84
CA GLU A 320 -20.57 9.10 5.66
C GLU A 320 -19.72 7.85 5.41
N SER A 321 -18.62 7.68 6.17
CA SER A 321 -17.64 6.62 5.98
C SER A 321 -18.17 5.24 6.35
N LEU A 322 -17.64 4.20 5.69
CA LEU A 322 -17.96 2.82 6.03
C LEU A 322 -17.45 2.45 7.44
N THR A 323 -16.31 2.99 7.85
CA THR A 323 -15.78 2.81 9.21
C THR A 323 -16.73 3.38 10.28
N PHE A 324 -17.37 4.53 10.04
CA PHE A 324 -18.37 5.09 10.95
C PHE A 324 -19.63 4.21 11.03
N VAL A 325 -20.14 3.75 9.88
CA VAL A 325 -21.27 2.80 9.85
C VAL A 325 -20.92 1.53 10.62
N ALA A 326 -19.75 0.97 10.39
CA ALA A 326 -19.28 -0.22 11.10
C ALA A 326 -19.22 -0.02 12.61
N ARG A 327 -18.73 1.13 13.07
CA ARG A 327 -18.69 1.48 14.49
C ARG A 327 -20.08 1.56 15.10
N GLN A 328 -21.03 2.21 14.43
CA GLN A 328 -22.43 2.30 14.89
C GLN A 328 -23.09 0.91 15.01
N VAL A 329 -22.82 0.04 14.01
CA VAL A 329 -23.32 -1.33 14.02
C VAL A 329 -22.72 -2.11 15.21
N ALA A 330 -21.42 -2.02 15.41
CA ALA A 330 -20.72 -2.67 16.51
C ALA A 330 -21.29 -2.23 17.87
N GLU A 331 -21.46 -0.92 18.09
CA GLU A 331 -22.02 -0.37 19.35
C GLU A 331 -23.45 -0.87 19.62
N ARG A 332 -24.27 -1.05 18.55
CA ARG A 332 -25.63 -1.58 18.68
C ARG A 332 -25.61 -3.06 19.10
N ILE A 333 -24.76 -3.86 18.46
CA ILE A 333 -24.62 -5.29 18.74
C ILE A 333 -24.10 -5.49 20.17
N ASP A 334 -23.07 -4.75 20.58
CA ASP A 334 -22.44 -4.85 21.90
C ASP A 334 -23.42 -4.46 23.05
N ARG A 335 -24.37 -3.57 22.75
CA ARG A 335 -25.48 -3.22 23.68
C ARG A 335 -26.61 -4.25 23.67
N GLY A 336 -26.53 -5.31 22.88
CA GLY A 336 -27.59 -6.32 22.76
C GLY A 336 -28.86 -5.83 22.05
N LEU A 337 -28.78 -4.71 21.30
CA LEU A 337 -29.90 -4.16 20.56
C LEU A 337 -30.18 -5.01 19.31
N SER A 338 -31.41 -5.46 19.15
CA SER A 338 -31.82 -6.31 18.05
C SER A 338 -31.68 -5.58 16.70
N LEU A 339 -31.11 -6.28 15.71
CA LEU A 339 -31.15 -5.86 14.31
C LEU A 339 -32.48 -6.26 13.61
N SER A 340 -33.40 -6.93 14.31
CA SER A 340 -34.64 -7.48 13.72
C SER A 340 -35.59 -6.41 13.21
N GLU A 341 -35.60 -5.22 13.81
CA GLU A 341 -36.47 -4.10 13.40
C GLU A 341 -36.08 -3.48 12.05
N ALA A 342 -34.86 -3.73 11.57
CA ALA A 342 -34.32 -3.20 10.33
C ALA A 342 -34.53 -4.12 9.12
N THR A 343 -35.41 -5.13 9.20
CA THR A 343 -35.54 -6.19 8.18
C THR A 343 -36.07 -5.68 6.84
N HIS A 344 -36.80 -4.57 6.81
CA HIS A 344 -37.40 -3.97 5.61
C HIS A 344 -36.81 -2.61 5.23
N ALA A 345 -36.08 -1.98 6.13
CA ALA A 345 -35.44 -0.71 5.84
C ALA A 345 -34.19 -0.94 4.97
N THR A 346 -33.89 0.00 4.07
CA THR A 346 -32.74 -0.07 3.13
C THR A 346 -31.85 1.16 3.21
N ARG A 347 -31.92 1.92 4.31
CA ARG A 347 -31.21 3.21 4.45
C ARG A 347 -29.69 3.04 4.41
N GLN A 348 -29.18 2.03 5.12
CA GLN A 348 -27.74 1.75 5.13
C GLN A 348 -27.24 1.34 3.73
N TYR A 349 -28.03 0.53 3.02
CA TYR A 349 -27.70 0.15 1.65
C TYR A 349 -27.69 1.36 0.71
N ASP A 350 -28.70 2.23 0.80
CA ASP A 350 -28.78 3.46 -0.01
C ASP A 350 -27.60 4.41 0.31
N SER A 351 -27.19 4.50 1.58
CA SER A 351 -25.99 5.27 2.00
C SER A 351 -24.70 4.68 1.40
N LEU A 352 -24.56 3.34 1.37
CA LEU A 352 -23.42 2.70 0.73
C LEU A 352 -23.35 2.99 -0.77
N LEU A 353 -24.47 2.91 -1.48
CA LEU A 353 -24.53 3.24 -2.91
C LEU A 353 -24.18 4.71 -3.15
N ALA A 354 -24.63 5.62 -2.28
CA ALA A 354 -24.27 7.03 -2.35
C ALA A 354 -22.77 7.24 -2.13
N LEU A 355 -22.17 6.56 -1.14
CA LEU A 355 -20.72 6.60 -0.90
C LEU A 355 -19.95 6.10 -2.13
N PHE A 356 -20.35 4.98 -2.73
CA PHE A 356 -19.72 4.46 -3.93
C PHE A 356 -19.80 5.42 -5.12
N SER A 357 -20.94 6.10 -5.29
CA SER A 357 -21.11 7.13 -6.32
C SER A 357 -20.21 8.33 -6.08
N ARG A 358 -20.03 8.76 -4.83
CA ARG A 358 -19.12 9.86 -4.46
C ARG A 358 -17.65 9.48 -4.70
N ILE A 359 -17.28 8.24 -4.46
CA ILE A 359 -15.93 7.74 -4.78
C ILE A 359 -15.70 7.73 -6.29
N ASP A 360 -16.69 7.32 -7.08
CA ASP A 360 -16.58 7.29 -8.54
C ASP A 360 -16.49 8.71 -9.14
N GLN A 361 -17.44 9.56 -8.79
CA GLN A 361 -17.62 10.89 -9.39
C GLN A 361 -16.80 11.99 -8.70
N GLY A 362 -16.36 11.75 -7.47
CA GLY A 362 -15.78 12.74 -6.58
C GLY A 362 -16.83 13.57 -5.86
N ASP A 363 -16.48 14.04 -4.65
CA ASP A 363 -17.27 15.00 -3.87
C ASP A 363 -16.34 15.98 -3.15
N PRO A 364 -16.12 17.17 -3.72
CA PRO A 364 -15.24 18.17 -3.12
C PRO A 364 -15.68 18.63 -1.73
N SER A 365 -16.99 18.60 -1.43
CA SER A 365 -17.50 19.01 -0.11
C SER A 365 -17.07 18.05 1.00
N LEU A 366 -16.89 16.78 0.67
CA LEU A 366 -16.35 15.76 1.54
C LEU A 366 -14.82 15.60 1.44
N GLY A 367 -14.19 16.31 0.51
CA GLY A 367 -12.75 16.14 0.21
C GLY A 367 -12.44 14.84 -0.55
N VAL A 368 -13.44 14.21 -1.19
CA VAL A 368 -13.26 12.98 -1.97
C VAL A 368 -12.93 13.35 -3.41
N PRO A 369 -11.71 13.02 -3.91
CA PRO A 369 -11.37 13.23 -5.31
C PRO A 369 -12.11 12.22 -6.20
N ARG A 370 -12.26 12.58 -7.47
CA ARG A 370 -12.82 11.67 -8.46
C ARG A 370 -11.84 10.52 -8.75
N TYR A 371 -12.28 9.28 -8.48
CA TYR A 371 -11.44 8.10 -8.73
C TYR A 371 -11.74 7.41 -10.08
N ASP A 372 -12.95 7.54 -10.64
CA ASP A 372 -13.35 7.12 -12.00
C ASP A 372 -12.83 5.71 -12.38
N GLY A 373 -13.16 4.71 -11.56
CA GLY A 373 -12.65 3.35 -11.71
C GLY A 373 -13.72 2.35 -12.12
N GLY A 374 -13.35 1.31 -12.90
CA GLY A 374 -14.27 0.28 -13.36
C GLY A 374 -15.08 -0.40 -12.27
N LEU A 375 -14.52 -0.55 -11.06
CA LEU A 375 -15.21 -1.13 -9.91
C LEU A 375 -16.49 -0.36 -9.53
N PHE A 376 -16.46 0.97 -9.57
CA PHE A 376 -17.56 1.84 -9.18
C PHE A 376 -18.41 2.32 -10.36
N ASN A 377 -18.00 2.07 -11.61
CA ASN A 377 -18.69 2.51 -12.81
C ASN A 377 -20.13 1.98 -12.86
N PRO A 378 -21.15 2.87 -12.87
CA PRO A 378 -22.56 2.48 -12.83
C PRO A 378 -23.01 1.71 -14.08
N ALA A 379 -22.27 1.77 -15.18
CA ALA A 379 -22.63 1.11 -16.45
C ALA A 379 -22.34 -0.40 -16.46
N THR A 380 -21.58 -0.93 -15.49
CA THR A 380 -21.33 -2.39 -15.44
C THR A 380 -22.58 -3.18 -15.07
N PRO A 381 -22.77 -4.40 -15.60
CA PRO A 381 -23.95 -5.23 -15.28
C PRO A 381 -24.15 -5.43 -13.79
N ALA A 382 -23.08 -5.71 -13.04
CA ALA A 382 -23.13 -5.90 -11.60
C ALA A 382 -23.62 -4.62 -10.87
N ASN A 383 -23.13 -3.45 -11.26
CA ASN A 383 -23.53 -2.18 -10.65
C ASN A 383 -24.97 -1.80 -11.01
N GLN A 384 -25.43 -2.13 -12.23
CA GLN A 384 -26.84 -1.99 -12.60
C GLN A 384 -27.75 -2.93 -11.80
N PHE A 385 -27.27 -4.13 -11.48
CA PHE A 385 -27.99 -5.03 -10.58
C PHE A 385 -28.10 -4.44 -9.18
N LEU A 386 -26.97 -3.97 -8.60
CA LEU A 386 -26.92 -3.34 -7.27
C LEU A 386 -27.83 -2.10 -7.17
N ALA A 387 -27.97 -1.33 -8.24
CA ALA A 387 -28.87 -0.17 -8.27
C ALA A 387 -30.37 -0.56 -8.28
N ARG A 388 -30.69 -1.73 -8.83
CA ARG A 388 -32.10 -2.20 -8.94
C ARG A 388 -32.54 -3.09 -7.79
N HIS A 389 -31.62 -3.70 -7.09
CA HIS A 389 -31.89 -4.63 -5.98
C HIS A 389 -31.29 -4.08 -4.70
N LYS A 390 -32.02 -4.16 -3.59
CA LYS A 390 -31.58 -3.59 -2.32
C LYS A 390 -31.43 -4.64 -1.25
N LEU A 391 -30.46 -4.43 -0.37
CA LEU A 391 -30.30 -5.18 0.87
C LEU A 391 -31.05 -4.48 2.00
N SER A 392 -31.60 -5.26 2.92
CA SER A 392 -32.11 -4.71 4.19
C SER A 392 -30.98 -4.18 5.06
N ASP A 393 -31.29 -3.18 5.91
CA ASP A 393 -30.33 -2.63 6.88
C ASP A 393 -29.75 -3.74 7.79
N ARG A 394 -30.53 -4.78 8.08
CA ARG A 394 -30.07 -5.95 8.82
C ARG A 394 -28.97 -6.70 8.07
N ALA A 395 -29.17 -7.01 6.78
CA ALA A 395 -28.20 -7.76 5.99
C ALA A 395 -26.90 -6.95 5.82
N VAL A 396 -27.03 -5.64 5.56
CA VAL A 396 -25.87 -4.74 5.49
C VAL A 396 -25.11 -4.70 6.82
N ALA A 397 -25.82 -4.47 7.94
CA ALA A 397 -25.21 -4.39 9.25
C ALA A 397 -24.47 -5.68 9.62
N ARG A 398 -25.07 -6.84 9.34
CA ARG A 398 -24.44 -8.13 9.61
C ARG A 398 -23.21 -8.37 8.74
N ALA A 399 -23.30 -8.13 7.45
CA ALA A 399 -22.16 -8.27 6.54
C ALA A 399 -21.00 -7.34 6.92
N VAL A 400 -21.29 -6.09 7.27
CA VAL A 400 -20.29 -5.11 7.70
C VAL A 400 -19.66 -5.51 9.03
N ASP A 401 -20.45 -5.94 10.03
CA ASP A 401 -19.93 -6.36 11.33
C ASP A 401 -18.96 -7.54 11.19
N ILE A 402 -19.30 -8.55 10.43
CA ILE A 402 -18.43 -9.72 10.17
C ILE A 402 -17.14 -9.30 9.47
N LEU A 403 -17.20 -8.34 8.54
CA LEU A 403 -16.00 -7.86 7.85
C LEU A 403 -15.07 -7.08 8.77
N VAL A 404 -15.60 -6.27 9.70
CA VAL A 404 -14.78 -5.35 10.49
C VAL A 404 -14.36 -5.90 11.85
N ARG A 405 -14.97 -7.01 12.30
CA ARG A 405 -14.67 -7.62 13.62
C ARG A 405 -14.51 -9.12 13.52
N ASP A 406 -13.50 -9.63 14.21
CA ASP A 406 -13.34 -11.04 14.49
C ASP A 406 -13.43 -11.29 15.99
N ALA A 407 -14.40 -12.10 16.43
CA ALA A 407 -14.65 -12.37 17.84
C ALA A 407 -14.69 -11.09 18.70
N GLY A 408 -15.28 -10.01 18.18
CA GLY A 408 -15.38 -8.70 18.83
C GLY A 408 -14.13 -7.83 18.74
N GLN A 409 -13.03 -8.31 18.13
CA GLN A 409 -11.81 -7.54 17.91
C GLN A 409 -11.80 -6.92 16.50
N PRO A 410 -11.36 -5.66 16.33
CA PRO A 410 -11.34 -5.01 15.04
C PRO A 410 -10.31 -5.65 14.09
N VAL A 411 -10.68 -5.78 12.82
CA VAL A 411 -9.80 -6.22 11.72
C VAL A 411 -8.96 -5.04 11.25
N ASP A 412 -7.62 -5.18 11.25
CA ASP A 412 -6.70 -4.14 10.80
C ASP A 412 -6.46 -4.19 9.28
N TYR A 413 -7.35 -3.59 8.51
CA TYR A 413 -7.22 -3.48 7.06
C TYR A 413 -5.99 -2.68 6.60
N GLY A 414 -5.46 -1.79 7.44
CA GLY A 414 -4.25 -1.01 7.14
C GLY A 414 -3.00 -1.87 7.00
N TYR A 415 -2.97 -2.99 7.72
CA TYR A 415 -1.83 -3.92 7.72
C TYR A 415 -2.02 -5.15 6.84
N ILE A 416 -3.27 -5.54 6.51
CA ILE A 416 -3.53 -6.62 5.56
C ILE A 416 -2.93 -6.25 4.20
N SER A 417 -2.10 -7.15 3.65
CA SER A 417 -1.52 -6.92 2.32
C SER A 417 -2.58 -7.09 1.23
N VAL A 418 -2.39 -6.40 0.11
CA VAL A 418 -3.25 -6.56 -1.08
C VAL A 418 -3.26 -8.01 -1.57
N ARG A 419 -2.14 -8.73 -1.39
CA ARG A 419 -2.01 -10.16 -1.70
C ARG A 419 -2.93 -11.00 -0.84
N ASN A 420 -2.99 -10.72 0.47
CA ASN A 420 -3.87 -11.41 1.40
C ASN A 420 -5.35 -11.17 1.04
N LEU A 421 -5.71 -9.94 0.67
CA LEU A 421 -7.03 -9.66 0.12
C LEU A 421 -7.28 -10.47 -1.16
N GLY A 422 -6.30 -10.59 -2.07
CA GLY A 422 -6.39 -11.42 -3.27
C GLY A 422 -6.71 -12.88 -2.96
N SER A 423 -6.08 -13.47 -1.94
CA SER A 423 -6.32 -14.87 -1.55
C SER A 423 -7.72 -15.13 -0.99
N ILE A 424 -8.33 -14.13 -0.33
CA ILE A 424 -9.72 -14.19 0.12
C ILE A 424 -10.65 -14.38 -1.09
N TYR A 425 -10.36 -13.67 -2.15
CA TYR A 425 -11.19 -13.68 -3.36
C TYR A 425 -11.02 -14.94 -4.20
N GLU A 426 -9.81 -15.49 -4.30
CA GLU A 426 -9.58 -16.70 -5.10
C GLU A 426 -10.43 -17.89 -4.63
N GLY A 427 -10.61 -18.02 -3.33
CA GLY A 427 -11.51 -19.02 -2.76
C GLY A 427 -12.96 -18.87 -3.23
N LEU A 428 -13.39 -17.64 -3.58
CA LEU A 428 -14.73 -17.37 -4.07
C LEU A 428 -14.92 -17.71 -5.56
N LEU A 429 -13.85 -17.62 -6.38
CA LEU A 429 -13.95 -17.89 -7.82
C LEU A 429 -14.38 -19.32 -8.18
N GLU A 430 -14.28 -20.23 -7.25
CA GLU A 430 -14.56 -21.67 -7.44
C GLU A 430 -15.96 -22.08 -7.00
N ASN A 431 -16.81 -21.13 -6.60
CA ASN A 431 -18.08 -21.45 -5.95
C ASN A 431 -19.28 -20.94 -6.75
N VAL A 432 -20.38 -21.66 -6.59
CA VAL A 432 -21.69 -21.29 -7.12
C VAL A 432 -22.68 -21.15 -5.98
N LEU A 433 -23.66 -20.27 -6.15
CA LEU A 433 -24.76 -20.12 -5.22
C LEU A 433 -25.78 -21.23 -5.42
N VAL A 434 -26.17 -21.85 -4.30
CA VAL A 434 -27.28 -22.82 -4.25
C VAL A 434 -28.29 -22.32 -3.24
N VAL A 435 -29.55 -22.33 -3.64
CA VAL A 435 -30.67 -22.03 -2.74
C VAL A 435 -31.40 -23.33 -2.43
N ASP A 436 -31.29 -23.79 -1.20
CA ASP A 436 -32.00 -24.99 -0.77
C ASP A 436 -33.41 -24.63 -0.32
N ALA A 437 -34.41 -25.28 -0.94
CA ALA A 437 -35.81 -25.16 -0.55
C ALA A 437 -36.16 -25.92 0.72
N LYS A 438 -35.23 -26.72 1.28
CA LYS A 438 -35.44 -27.49 2.51
C LYS A 438 -34.68 -26.87 3.68
N PRO A 439 -35.34 -26.69 4.86
CA PRO A 439 -34.60 -26.32 6.06
C PRO A 439 -33.58 -27.42 6.37
N LEU A 440 -32.33 -27.08 6.57
CA LEU A 440 -31.28 -27.98 7.08
C LEU A 440 -31.69 -28.38 8.52
N GLY A 441 -32.43 -29.43 8.67
CA GLY A 441 -32.99 -29.84 9.96
C GLY A 441 -33.63 -31.21 9.99
N SER A 442 -33.36 -32.13 9.04
CA SER A 442 -33.91 -33.47 9.11
C SER A 442 -32.96 -34.54 8.63
N THR A 443 -31.75 -34.63 9.13
CA THR A 443 -31.04 -35.92 9.38
C THR A 443 -29.66 -35.65 9.98
N ALA A 444 -29.45 -36.21 11.18
CA ALA A 444 -28.22 -36.68 11.79
C ALA A 444 -27.15 -35.63 12.21
N ASP A 445 -26.93 -35.66 13.50
CA ASP A 445 -25.87 -35.12 14.32
C ASP A 445 -26.04 -33.69 14.89
N ALA A 446 -26.87 -33.67 15.95
CA ALA A 446 -27.04 -32.54 16.88
C ALA A 446 -25.85 -32.29 17.83
N SER A 447 -24.65 -32.81 17.52
CA SER A 447 -23.48 -32.70 18.41
C SER A 447 -22.44 -31.65 18.03
N SER A 448 -22.64 -30.90 16.93
CA SER A 448 -21.72 -29.83 16.51
C SER A 448 -22.32 -28.42 16.46
N MET A 449 -23.50 -28.21 17.05
CA MET A 449 -24.11 -26.87 17.09
C MET A 449 -23.61 -26.07 18.30
N LEU A 450 -23.01 -24.91 18.03
CA LEU A 450 -22.76 -23.87 19.03
C LEU A 450 -24.09 -23.41 19.64
N PRO A 451 -24.23 -23.30 20.99
CA PRO A 451 -25.46 -22.87 21.63
C PRO A 451 -25.67 -21.36 21.46
N GLY A 452 -26.73 -20.96 20.76
CA GLY A 452 -27.16 -19.57 20.70
C GLY A 452 -27.81 -19.06 19.41
N VAL A 453 -27.86 -19.84 18.35
CA VAL A 453 -28.53 -19.42 17.09
C VAL A 453 -29.99 -19.84 17.12
N ALA A 454 -30.87 -18.91 17.51
CA ALA A 454 -32.32 -19.10 17.40
C ALA A 454 -32.72 -19.11 15.91
N GLN A 455 -33.24 -20.24 15.44
CA GLN A 455 -33.81 -20.36 14.10
C GLN A 455 -35.01 -19.43 13.95
N THR A 456 -34.92 -18.42 13.10
CA THR A 456 -36.04 -17.59 12.69
C THR A 456 -36.78 -18.32 11.56
N PRO A 457 -38.10 -18.61 11.69
CA PRO A 457 -38.85 -19.27 10.62
C PRO A 457 -38.88 -18.36 9.38
N GLY A 458 -38.45 -18.90 8.24
CA GLY A 458 -38.47 -18.17 6.95
C GLY A 458 -37.12 -17.70 6.41
N VAL A 459 -36.00 -18.03 7.05
CA VAL A 459 -34.66 -17.73 6.51
C VAL A 459 -34.34 -18.69 5.37
N LEU A 460 -34.04 -18.10 4.22
CA LEU A 460 -33.56 -18.82 3.04
C LEU A 460 -32.17 -19.36 3.31
N ASN A 461 -31.98 -20.65 3.13
CA ASN A 461 -30.64 -21.25 3.12
C ASN A 461 -29.99 -20.97 1.76
N VAL A 462 -29.17 -19.96 1.69
CA VAL A 462 -28.28 -19.71 0.55
C VAL A 462 -26.89 -20.18 0.97
N ALA A 463 -26.31 -21.07 0.23
CA ALA A 463 -24.97 -21.59 0.51
C ALA A 463 -24.07 -21.48 -0.74
N LEU A 464 -22.79 -21.32 -0.48
CA LEU A 464 -21.76 -21.46 -1.50
C LEU A 464 -21.35 -22.92 -1.59
N VAL A 465 -21.36 -23.49 -2.78
CA VAL A 465 -20.94 -24.86 -3.03
C VAL A 465 -19.78 -24.83 -4.03
N ASN A 466 -18.73 -25.56 -3.68
CA ASN A 466 -17.57 -25.66 -4.56
C ASN A 466 -17.94 -26.49 -5.82
N ASP A 467 -17.88 -25.88 -6.98
CA ASP A 467 -17.99 -26.60 -8.25
C ASP A 467 -16.62 -27.15 -8.66
N LYS A 468 -16.38 -28.42 -8.27
CA LYS A 468 -15.13 -29.11 -8.63
C LYS A 468 -14.89 -29.21 -10.15
N GLY A 469 -15.88 -28.88 -10.97
CA GLY A 469 -15.79 -28.83 -12.42
C GLY A 469 -15.12 -27.56 -12.93
N GLU A 470 -15.44 -26.40 -12.36
CA GLU A 470 -14.88 -25.11 -12.76
C GLU A 470 -13.39 -24.98 -12.43
N ARG A 471 -12.93 -25.48 -11.30
CA ARG A 471 -11.51 -25.46 -10.93
C ARG A 471 -10.64 -26.20 -11.95
N LYS A 472 -11.09 -27.33 -12.48
CA LYS A 472 -10.40 -28.05 -13.55
C LYS A 472 -10.51 -27.35 -14.89
N ALA A 473 -11.60 -26.62 -15.12
CA ALA A 473 -11.84 -25.89 -16.37
C ALA A 473 -11.06 -24.58 -16.46
N THR A 474 -10.90 -23.87 -15.33
CA THR A 474 -10.22 -22.54 -15.27
C THR A 474 -8.77 -22.62 -14.83
N GLY A 475 -8.32 -23.75 -14.24
CA GLY A 475 -6.92 -23.93 -13.83
C GLY A 475 -6.45 -23.01 -12.71
N SER A 476 -7.36 -22.53 -11.87
CA SER A 476 -7.05 -21.57 -10.78
C SER A 476 -6.32 -22.28 -9.63
N PHE A 477 -5.01 -22.04 -9.51
CA PHE A 477 -4.17 -22.54 -8.42
C PHE A 477 -3.35 -21.42 -7.82
N TYR A 478 -3.38 -21.28 -6.49
CA TYR A 478 -2.54 -20.33 -5.78
C TYR A 478 -1.08 -20.77 -5.79
N THR A 479 -0.20 -19.84 -6.17
CA THR A 479 1.25 -20.05 -6.12
C THR A 479 1.81 -19.38 -4.86
N PRO A 480 2.50 -20.09 -3.96
CA PRO A 480 3.10 -19.52 -2.75
C PRO A 480 4.02 -18.32 -3.05
N ASP A 481 3.99 -17.31 -2.18
CA ASP A 481 4.72 -16.04 -2.36
C ASP A 481 6.19 -16.21 -2.70
N PHE A 482 6.91 -17.08 -1.99
CA PHE A 482 8.33 -17.31 -2.23
C PHE A 482 8.64 -17.88 -3.63
N ILE A 483 7.70 -18.62 -4.21
CA ILE A 483 7.81 -19.14 -5.59
C ILE A 483 7.55 -18.01 -6.58
N VAL A 484 6.55 -17.17 -6.33
CA VAL A 484 6.24 -16.00 -7.16
C VAL A 484 7.42 -15.04 -7.17
N GLU A 485 7.96 -14.70 -6.02
CA GLU A 485 9.14 -13.84 -5.87
C GLU A 485 10.35 -14.40 -6.61
N TYR A 486 10.59 -15.69 -6.47
CA TYR A 486 11.68 -16.36 -7.18
C TYR A 486 11.51 -16.29 -8.70
N ILE A 487 10.33 -16.63 -9.22
CA ILE A 487 10.06 -16.63 -10.67
C ILE A 487 10.15 -15.21 -11.23
N VAL A 488 9.54 -14.23 -10.55
CA VAL A 488 9.56 -12.81 -10.96
C VAL A 488 11.00 -12.29 -10.95
N GLY A 489 11.77 -12.57 -9.90
CA GLY A 489 13.17 -12.20 -9.81
C GLY A 489 14.01 -12.79 -10.94
N GLN A 490 13.89 -14.11 -11.20
CA GLN A 490 14.64 -14.77 -12.28
C GLN A 490 14.26 -14.23 -13.67
N ALA A 491 13.00 -13.85 -13.87
CA ALA A 491 12.53 -13.31 -15.14
C ALA A 491 12.95 -11.85 -15.37
N LEU A 492 12.91 -11.02 -14.32
CA LEU A 492 13.07 -9.58 -14.46
C LEU A 492 14.48 -9.06 -14.17
N ASP A 493 15.27 -9.71 -13.29
CA ASP A 493 16.62 -9.25 -12.94
C ASP A 493 17.56 -9.12 -14.13
N PRO A 494 17.63 -10.09 -15.06
CA PRO A 494 18.47 -9.97 -16.26
C PRO A 494 18.03 -8.80 -17.16
N ILE A 495 16.71 -8.59 -17.27
CA ILE A 495 16.14 -7.48 -18.05
C ILE A 495 16.50 -6.14 -17.38
N LEU A 496 16.30 -6.04 -16.07
CA LEU A 496 16.63 -4.83 -15.31
C LEU A 496 18.14 -4.51 -15.38
N ALA A 497 19.02 -5.50 -15.35
CA ALA A 497 20.46 -5.31 -15.50
C ALA A 497 20.81 -4.73 -16.89
N GLN A 498 20.27 -5.33 -17.96
CA GLN A 498 20.47 -4.82 -19.33
C GLN A 498 19.91 -3.40 -19.50
N ARG A 499 18.76 -3.12 -18.90
CA ARG A 499 18.11 -1.81 -18.99
C ARG A 499 18.86 -0.75 -18.18
N ALA A 500 19.51 -1.14 -17.07
CA ALA A 500 20.36 -0.25 -16.29
C ALA A 500 21.55 0.27 -17.08
N GLU A 501 22.18 -0.57 -17.91
CA GLU A 501 23.27 -0.16 -18.81
C GLU A 501 22.78 0.89 -19.84
N ARG A 502 21.60 0.67 -20.42
CA ARG A 502 20.99 1.64 -21.36
C ARG A 502 20.65 2.95 -20.65
N PHE A 503 20.11 2.87 -19.44
CA PHE A 503 19.82 4.06 -18.63
C PHE A 503 21.09 4.85 -18.33
N ALA A 504 22.16 4.17 -17.88
CA ALA A 504 23.45 4.80 -17.58
C ALA A 504 24.03 5.50 -18.81
N ALA A 505 24.06 4.84 -19.96
CA ALA A 505 24.53 5.45 -21.22
C ALA A 505 23.71 6.69 -21.63
N ALA A 506 22.39 6.63 -21.47
CA ALA A 506 21.52 7.77 -21.74
C ALA A 506 21.75 8.93 -20.76
N MET A 507 21.95 8.63 -19.47
CA MET A 507 22.26 9.64 -18.45
C MET A 507 23.62 10.30 -18.67
N ASP A 508 24.65 9.56 -19.09
CA ASP A 508 25.96 10.09 -19.46
C ASP A 508 25.84 11.08 -20.65
N GLN A 509 25.04 10.70 -21.64
CA GLN A 509 24.76 11.57 -22.77
C GLN A 509 24.01 12.84 -22.33
N ILE A 510 23.00 12.72 -21.44
CA ILE A 510 22.29 13.87 -20.87
C ILE A 510 23.27 14.79 -20.14
N ALA A 511 24.17 14.24 -19.33
CA ALA A 511 25.16 15.03 -18.58
C ALA A 511 26.08 15.82 -19.52
N VAL A 512 26.58 15.18 -20.59
CA VAL A 512 27.40 15.86 -21.60
C VAL A 512 26.63 16.98 -22.31
N LEU A 513 25.40 16.68 -22.76
CA LEU A 513 24.58 17.64 -23.52
C LEU A 513 24.16 18.84 -22.67
N ARG A 514 23.81 18.64 -21.40
CA ARG A 514 23.47 19.73 -20.49
C ARG A 514 24.66 20.64 -20.20
N ARG A 515 25.88 20.07 -20.01
CA ARG A 515 27.10 20.87 -19.87
C ARG A 515 27.39 21.68 -21.14
N LYS A 516 27.26 21.09 -22.34
CA LYS A 516 27.42 21.80 -23.63
C LYS A 516 26.40 22.93 -23.77
N LEU A 517 25.13 22.69 -23.46
CA LEU A 517 24.09 23.72 -23.52
C LEU A 517 24.36 24.91 -22.62
N ALA A 518 24.96 24.68 -21.44
CA ALA A 518 25.31 25.76 -20.51
C ALA A 518 26.40 26.72 -21.06
N HIS A 519 27.22 26.26 -22.00
CA HIS A 519 28.34 27.04 -22.58
C HIS A 519 28.13 27.45 -24.03
N THR A 520 27.04 27.04 -24.70
CA THR A 520 26.77 27.35 -26.10
C THR A 520 25.94 28.62 -26.21
N LEU A 521 26.43 29.62 -26.95
CA LEU A 521 25.75 30.88 -27.17
C LEU A 521 25.01 30.93 -28.52
N ASP A 522 25.39 30.08 -29.47
CA ASP A 522 24.78 30.03 -30.81
C ASP A 522 23.38 29.41 -30.77
N ALA A 523 22.39 30.10 -31.31
CA ALA A 523 20.98 29.70 -31.28
C ALA A 523 20.71 28.43 -32.13
N GLY A 524 21.41 28.25 -33.26
CA GLY A 524 21.27 27.10 -34.13
C GLY A 524 21.84 25.83 -33.51
N ALA A 525 23.06 25.93 -32.93
CA ALA A 525 23.68 24.85 -32.17
C ALA A 525 22.86 24.49 -30.93
N ASN A 526 22.31 25.47 -30.25
CA ASN A 526 21.42 25.23 -29.09
C ASN A 526 20.16 24.45 -29.45
N ARG A 527 19.56 24.70 -30.61
CA ARG A 527 18.40 23.93 -31.07
C ARG A 527 18.75 22.46 -31.30
N VAL A 528 19.86 22.19 -32.00
CA VAL A 528 20.33 20.80 -32.22
C VAL A 528 20.63 20.08 -30.90
N LEU A 529 21.32 20.74 -29.99
CA LEU A 529 21.64 20.18 -28.69
C LEU A 529 20.36 19.86 -27.86
N ARG A 530 19.33 20.72 -27.92
CA ARG A 530 18.05 20.48 -27.25
C ARG A 530 17.30 19.29 -27.85
N GLU A 531 17.33 19.13 -29.18
CA GLU A 531 16.74 17.95 -29.84
C GLU A 531 17.46 16.65 -29.46
N GLN A 532 18.79 16.67 -29.39
CA GLN A 532 19.59 15.54 -28.91
C GLN A 532 19.31 15.24 -27.45
N LEU A 533 19.23 16.27 -26.60
CA LEU A 533 18.89 16.11 -25.18
C LEU A 533 17.50 15.49 -25.01
N ALA A 534 16.49 15.98 -25.73
CA ALA A 534 15.14 15.42 -25.66
C ALA A 534 15.08 13.95 -26.11
N ARG A 535 15.96 13.54 -27.04
CA ARG A 535 16.08 12.13 -27.44
C ARG A 535 16.72 11.31 -26.34
N ALA A 536 17.85 11.74 -25.78
CA ALA A 536 18.52 11.05 -24.69
C ALA A 536 17.61 10.93 -23.42
N GLU A 537 16.82 11.96 -23.14
CA GLU A 537 15.85 11.94 -22.04
C GLU A 537 14.73 10.92 -22.30
N ARG A 538 14.23 10.76 -23.52
CA ARG A 538 13.29 9.70 -23.88
C ARG A 538 13.93 8.32 -23.75
N ASP A 539 15.16 8.14 -24.22
CA ASP A 539 15.88 6.88 -24.13
C ASP A 539 16.10 6.44 -22.68
N ALA A 540 16.41 7.39 -21.79
CA ALA A 540 16.51 7.12 -20.34
C ALA A 540 15.15 6.71 -19.73
N LEU A 541 14.05 7.34 -20.10
CA LEU A 541 12.71 6.95 -19.64
C LEU A 541 12.32 5.56 -20.15
N GLU A 542 12.52 5.31 -21.45
CA GLU A 542 12.16 4.05 -22.10
C GLU A 542 13.08 2.89 -21.65
N ALA A 543 14.26 3.19 -21.13
CA ALA A 543 15.13 2.17 -20.57
C ALA A 543 14.40 1.33 -19.52
N PHE A 544 13.68 1.94 -18.60
CA PHE A 544 12.94 1.24 -17.54
C PHE A 544 11.43 1.19 -17.81
N LEU A 545 10.79 2.33 -18.10
CA LEU A 545 9.34 2.38 -18.31
C LEU A 545 8.88 1.79 -19.67
N GLY A 546 9.81 1.41 -20.52
CA GLY A 546 9.55 0.64 -21.73
C GLY A 546 9.57 -0.89 -21.54
N ILE A 547 9.86 -1.39 -20.32
CA ILE A 547 9.74 -2.82 -20.02
C ILE A 547 8.26 -3.21 -20.11
N LYS A 548 7.99 -4.37 -20.71
CA LYS A 548 6.63 -4.93 -20.82
C LYS A 548 6.61 -6.31 -20.18
N VAL A 549 5.75 -6.48 -19.18
CA VAL A 549 5.50 -7.74 -18.49
C VAL A 549 4.06 -8.14 -18.79
N CYS A 550 3.88 -9.35 -19.27
CA CYS A 550 2.56 -9.90 -19.55
C CYS A 550 2.43 -11.27 -18.86
N ASP A 551 1.42 -11.40 -18.02
CA ASP A 551 1.00 -12.67 -17.47
C ASP A 551 -0.17 -13.22 -18.30
N PRO A 552 0.03 -14.34 -19.04
CA PRO A 552 -1.00 -14.87 -19.94
C PRO A 552 -2.08 -15.70 -19.21
N ALA A 553 -1.95 -15.91 -17.90
CA ALA A 553 -2.89 -16.64 -17.05
C ALA A 553 -2.86 -16.03 -15.64
N MET A 554 -3.19 -14.73 -15.56
CA MET A 554 -2.86 -13.88 -14.42
C MET A 554 -3.63 -14.18 -13.13
N GLY A 555 -4.72 -14.94 -13.18
CA GLY A 555 -5.57 -15.17 -12.01
C GLY A 555 -6.01 -13.86 -11.36
N SER A 556 -5.89 -13.77 -10.03
CA SER A 556 -6.11 -12.56 -9.23
C SER A 556 -5.02 -11.48 -9.38
N GLY A 557 -4.03 -11.67 -10.25
CA GLY A 557 -2.94 -10.73 -10.51
C GLY A 557 -1.77 -10.82 -9.54
N HIS A 558 -1.61 -11.90 -8.79
CA HIS A 558 -0.55 -12.05 -7.79
C HIS A 558 0.86 -11.88 -8.37
N PHE A 559 1.16 -12.53 -9.51
CA PHE A 559 2.43 -12.32 -10.22
C PHE A 559 2.61 -10.88 -10.70
N LEU A 560 1.53 -10.23 -11.15
CA LEU A 560 1.58 -8.86 -11.64
C LEU A 560 1.84 -7.85 -10.52
N VAL A 561 1.23 -8.02 -9.35
CA VAL A 561 1.50 -7.19 -8.16
C VAL A 561 2.96 -7.34 -7.74
N ASN A 562 3.47 -8.57 -7.68
CA ASN A 562 4.87 -8.82 -7.36
C ASN A 562 5.83 -8.21 -8.42
N ALA A 563 5.47 -8.30 -9.70
CA ALA A 563 6.25 -7.70 -10.78
C ALA A 563 6.27 -6.16 -10.69
N VAL A 564 5.18 -5.52 -10.25
CA VAL A 564 5.15 -4.06 -10.00
C VAL A 564 6.14 -3.69 -8.91
N ASP A 565 6.15 -4.40 -7.78
CA ASP A 565 7.07 -4.18 -6.67
C ASP A 565 8.52 -4.37 -7.13
N HIS A 566 8.80 -5.52 -7.75
CA HIS A 566 10.14 -5.88 -8.18
C HIS A 566 10.72 -4.88 -9.21
N LEU A 567 9.90 -4.41 -10.16
CA LEU A 567 10.30 -3.38 -11.11
C LEU A 567 10.53 -2.04 -10.42
N THR A 568 9.62 -1.63 -9.52
CA THR A 568 9.74 -0.36 -8.80
C THR A 568 11.03 -0.32 -7.99
N ASP A 569 11.30 -1.36 -7.20
CA ASP A 569 12.52 -1.51 -6.41
C ASP A 569 13.77 -1.53 -7.28
N GLY A 570 13.72 -2.36 -8.32
CA GLY A 570 14.83 -2.49 -9.25
C GLY A 570 15.17 -1.18 -9.96
N ILE A 571 14.20 -0.35 -10.31
CA ILE A 571 14.40 0.98 -10.90
C ILE A 571 15.01 1.92 -9.87
N ILE A 572 14.45 1.99 -8.65
CA ILE A 572 14.97 2.84 -7.57
C ILE A 572 16.42 2.54 -7.28
N GLN A 573 16.75 1.27 -7.07
CA GLN A 573 18.11 0.82 -6.76
C GLN A 573 19.10 1.19 -7.87
N ARG A 574 18.72 1.03 -9.14
CA ARG A 574 19.59 1.32 -10.28
C ARG A 574 19.77 2.81 -10.55
N MET A 575 18.73 3.60 -10.34
CA MET A 575 18.84 5.06 -10.35
C MET A 575 19.80 5.53 -9.26
N GLN A 576 19.65 5.00 -8.03
CA GLN A 576 20.53 5.34 -6.91
C GLN A 576 21.97 4.95 -7.24
N ALA A 577 22.21 3.70 -7.67
CA ALA A 577 23.54 3.21 -8.03
C ALA A 577 24.22 4.05 -9.13
N TYR A 578 23.47 4.53 -10.12
CA TYR A 578 24.00 5.45 -11.12
C TYR A 578 24.47 6.76 -10.49
N HIS A 579 23.66 7.41 -9.68
CA HIS A 579 23.99 8.68 -9.05
C HIS A 579 25.13 8.54 -8.03
N ASP A 580 25.21 7.41 -7.33
CA ASP A 580 26.32 7.08 -6.42
C ASP A 580 27.67 6.98 -7.14
N SER A 581 27.65 6.40 -8.35
CA SER A 581 28.84 6.30 -9.20
C SER A 581 29.17 7.58 -9.98
N HIS A 582 28.21 8.49 -10.11
CA HIS A 582 28.32 9.77 -10.84
C HIS A 582 27.93 10.97 -9.96
N PRO A 583 28.65 11.24 -8.88
CA PRO A 583 28.30 12.26 -7.89
C PRO A 583 28.27 13.69 -8.45
N ASP A 584 28.86 13.93 -9.61
CA ASP A 584 28.83 15.22 -10.31
C ASP A 584 27.65 15.38 -11.28
N THR A 585 26.74 14.38 -11.34
CA THR A 585 25.51 14.44 -12.12
C THR A 585 24.32 14.77 -11.20
N PRO A 586 23.74 15.96 -11.32
CA PRO A 586 22.61 16.34 -10.47
C PRO A 586 21.39 15.42 -10.64
N TRP A 587 20.73 15.08 -9.54
CA TRP A 587 19.46 14.34 -9.56
C TRP A 587 18.38 15.04 -10.40
N ALA A 588 18.36 16.36 -10.44
CA ALA A 588 17.47 17.14 -11.28
C ALA A 588 17.63 16.87 -12.80
N TRP A 589 18.72 16.24 -13.21
CA TRP A 589 18.92 15.84 -14.62
C TRP A 589 18.32 14.48 -14.93
N ASN A 590 17.96 13.69 -13.92
CA ASN A 590 17.33 12.38 -14.11
C ASN A 590 15.90 12.56 -14.67
N PRO A 591 15.59 12.02 -15.88
CA PRO A 591 14.28 12.20 -16.51
C PRO A 591 13.15 11.52 -15.75
N ILE A 592 13.42 10.40 -15.04
CA ILE A 592 12.41 9.70 -14.22
C ILE A 592 12.03 10.58 -13.04
N GLN A 593 13.01 11.13 -12.32
CA GLN A 593 12.75 12.04 -11.20
C GLN A 593 11.93 13.27 -11.63
N ARG A 594 12.24 13.84 -12.79
CA ARG A 594 11.46 14.96 -13.36
C ARG A 594 10.04 14.55 -13.77
N LEU A 595 9.88 13.32 -14.24
CA LEU A 595 8.55 12.79 -14.55
C LEU A 595 7.71 12.63 -13.29
N LEU A 596 8.29 12.09 -12.21
CA LEU A 596 7.61 11.96 -10.91
C LEU A 596 7.16 13.32 -10.39
N GLU A 597 8.04 14.33 -10.44
CA GLU A 597 7.69 15.69 -10.01
C GLU A 597 6.57 16.30 -10.86
N ARG A 598 6.60 16.09 -12.18
CA ARG A 598 5.53 16.55 -13.07
C ARG A 598 4.19 15.90 -12.72
N VAL A 599 4.16 14.57 -12.55
CA VAL A 599 2.94 13.83 -12.18
C VAL A 599 2.41 14.32 -10.83
N ARG A 600 3.29 14.57 -9.86
CA ARG A 600 2.91 15.14 -8.56
C ARG A 600 2.24 16.50 -8.73
N GLN A 601 2.83 17.40 -9.50
CA GLN A 601 2.26 18.72 -9.74
C GLN A 601 0.93 18.65 -10.51
N GLU A 602 0.78 17.74 -11.47
CA GLU A 602 -0.48 17.51 -12.18
C GLU A 602 -1.58 17.08 -11.22
N ILE A 603 -1.30 16.14 -10.29
CA ILE A 603 -2.25 15.71 -9.26
C ILE A 603 -2.63 16.87 -8.33
N LEU A 604 -1.64 17.61 -7.81
CA LEU A 604 -1.89 18.74 -6.92
C LEU A 604 -2.71 19.86 -7.60
N ASN A 605 -2.41 20.15 -8.86
CA ASN A 605 -3.15 21.14 -9.63
C ASN A 605 -4.59 20.69 -9.89
N GLU A 606 -4.81 19.40 -10.17
CA GLU A 606 -6.15 18.86 -10.37
C GLU A 606 -6.96 18.89 -9.08
N MET A 607 -6.35 18.50 -7.95
CA MET A 607 -6.99 18.59 -6.64
C MET A 607 -7.33 20.05 -6.29
N GLY A 608 -6.41 20.98 -6.54
CA GLY A 608 -6.65 22.41 -6.34
C GLY A 608 -7.83 22.95 -7.17
N ARG A 609 -7.97 22.48 -8.42
CA ARG A 609 -9.13 22.84 -9.27
C ARG A 609 -10.45 22.28 -8.71
N GLN A 610 -10.41 21.13 -8.06
CA GLN A 610 -11.57 20.55 -7.38
C GLN A 610 -11.81 21.13 -5.99
N GLY A 611 -10.99 22.07 -5.51
CA GLY A 611 -11.11 22.66 -4.17
C GLY A 611 -10.66 21.73 -3.04
N ILE A 612 -9.94 20.65 -3.35
CA ILE A 612 -9.47 19.65 -2.38
C ILE A 612 -8.03 19.96 -2.01
N ALA A 613 -7.77 20.17 -0.72
CA ALA A 613 -6.42 20.31 -0.19
C ALA A 613 -5.79 18.92 0.03
N VAL A 614 -4.69 18.64 -0.65
CA VAL A 614 -3.90 17.41 -0.46
C VAL A 614 -2.53 17.79 0.09
N ASP A 615 -2.11 17.14 1.18
CA ASP A 615 -0.75 17.29 1.67
C ASP A 615 0.23 16.69 0.63
N PRO A 616 1.13 17.52 0.07
CA PRO A 616 2.14 17.02 -0.87
C PRO A 616 3.02 15.91 -0.30
N ALA A 617 3.15 15.77 1.01
CA ALA A 617 3.91 14.71 1.66
C ALA A 617 3.28 13.32 1.43
N ARG A 618 1.98 13.25 1.12
CA ARG A 618 1.25 12.01 0.81
C ARG A 618 1.47 11.52 -0.63
N LEU A 619 2.11 12.31 -1.49
CA LEU A 619 2.47 11.96 -2.86
C LEU A 619 3.97 11.65 -2.93
N ASP A 620 4.39 10.55 -2.31
CA ASP A 620 5.78 10.13 -2.31
C ASP A 620 6.25 9.60 -3.69
N ASP A 621 7.58 9.65 -3.91
CA ASP A 621 8.18 9.25 -5.19
C ASP A 621 7.94 7.77 -5.49
N THR A 622 7.94 6.92 -4.47
CA THR A 622 7.76 5.48 -4.63
C THR A 622 6.34 5.17 -5.10
N ALA A 623 5.31 5.74 -4.45
CA ALA A 623 3.91 5.54 -4.84
C ALA A 623 3.64 6.02 -6.27
N LEU A 624 4.23 7.17 -6.65
CA LEU A 624 4.12 7.69 -8.02
C LEU A 624 4.83 6.79 -9.03
N LEU A 625 6.01 6.25 -8.69
CA LEU A 625 6.73 5.32 -9.57
C LEU A 625 5.99 3.99 -9.71
N THR A 626 5.49 3.41 -8.61
CA THR A 626 4.65 2.20 -8.62
C THR A 626 3.47 2.36 -9.58
N ARG A 627 2.79 3.51 -9.50
CA ARG A 627 1.69 3.85 -10.40
C ARG A 627 2.13 3.94 -11.87
N LEU A 628 3.29 4.54 -12.15
CA LEU A 628 3.83 4.64 -13.51
C LEU A 628 4.22 3.27 -14.07
N VAL A 629 4.85 2.42 -13.26
CA VAL A 629 5.23 1.04 -13.61
C VAL A 629 3.97 0.25 -13.93
N MET A 630 2.96 0.28 -13.08
CA MET A 630 1.70 -0.39 -13.32
C MET A 630 1.06 0.06 -14.66
N LYS A 631 0.99 1.38 -14.89
CA LYS A 631 0.36 1.94 -16.12
C LYS A 631 1.13 1.67 -17.40
N ARG A 632 2.44 1.47 -17.35
CA ARG A 632 3.28 1.41 -18.55
C ARG A 632 3.84 0.03 -18.82
N CYS A 633 4.06 -0.77 -17.78
CA CYS A 633 4.83 -2.01 -17.88
C CYS A 633 3.96 -3.28 -17.78
N ILE A 634 2.79 -3.24 -17.15
CA ILE A 634 2.04 -4.41 -16.71
C ILE A 634 0.87 -4.72 -17.64
N TYR A 635 0.77 -6.00 -18.03
CA TYR A 635 -0.29 -6.54 -18.89
C TYR A 635 -0.68 -7.92 -18.39
N GLY A 636 -1.94 -8.32 -18.59
CA GLY A 636 -2.40 -9.64 -18.19
C GLY A 636 -3.62 -10.11 -18.98
N VAL A 637 -3.75 -11.42 -19.08
CA VAL A 637 -4.92 -12.08 -19.70
C VAL A 637 -5.37 -13.20 -18.77
N ASP A 638 -6.67 -13.39 -18.62
CA ASP A 638 -7.22 -14.57 -17.95
C ASP A 638 -8.49 -15.05 -18.64
N LEU A 639 -8.73 -16.36 -18.55
CA LEU A 639 -9.91 -17.00 -19.11
C LEU A 639 -11.15 -16.74 -18.26
N ASN A 640 -10.97 -16.50 -16.95
CA ASN A 640 -12.04 -16.21 -16.02
C ASN A 640 -12.27 -14.69 -15.91
N PRO A 641 -13.45 -14.15 -16.30
CA PRO A 641 -13.74 -12.73 -16.21
C PRO A 641 -13.69 -12.18 -14.79
N LEU A 642 -14.04 -13.00 -13.78
CA LEU A 642 -13.97 -12.60 -12.37
C LEU A 642 -12.51 -12.44 -11.91
N ALA A 643 -11.62 -13.31 -12.36
CA ALA A 643 -10.19 -13.18 -12.08
C ALA A 643 -9.63 -11.89 -12.66
N VAL A 644 -10.08 -11.48 -13.84
CA VAL A 644 -9.68 -10.19 -14.45
C VAL A 644 -10.11 -9.00 -13.60
N GLU A 645 -11.38 -8.97 -13.13
CA GLU A 645 -11.85 -7.88 -12.26
C GLU A 645 -11.09 -7.87 -10.93
N LEU A 646 -10.75 -9.02 -10.42
CA LEU A 646 -9.97 -9.18 -9.21
C LEU A 646 -8.53 -8.68 -9.37
N ALA A 647 -7.88 -9.03 -10.48
CA ALA A 647 -6.54 -8.54 -10.80
C ALA A 647 -6.52 -7.00 -10.92
N LYS A 648 -7.56 -6.41 -11.53
CA LYS A 648 -7.73 -4.95 -11.56
C LYS A 648 -7.83 -4.36 -10.15
N LEU A 649 -8.67 -4.96 -9.28
CA LEU A 649 -8.81 -4.52 -7.90
C LEU A 649 -7.49 -4.62 -7.14
N SER A 650 -6.79 -5.74 -7.24
CA SER A 650 -5.49 -5.95 -6.60
C SER A 650 -4.47 -4.90 -7.02
N LEU A 651 -4.35 -4.63 -8.32
CA LEU A 651 -3.44 -3.60 -8.84
C LEU A 651 -3.87 -2.17 -8.47
N TRP A 652 -5.18 -1.88 -8.42
CA TRP A 652 -5.67 -0.57 -7.97
C TRP A 652 -5.34 -0.33 -6.50
N LEU A 653 -5.64 -1.28 -5.61
CA LEU A 653 -5.32 -1.16 -4.19
C LEU A 653 -3.81 -1.01 -3.95
N HIS A 654 -3.02 -1.75 -4.74
CA HIS A 654 -1.57 -1.72 -4.62
C HIS A 654 -0.93 -0.40 -5.08
N SER A 655 -1.48 0.22 -6.13
CA SER A 655 -0.97 1.47 -6.72
C SER A 655 -1.81 2.70 -6.35
N PHE A 656 -2.68 2.59 -5.35
CA PHE A 656 -3.57 3.67 -4.95
C PHE A 656 -2.77 4.89 -4.49
N THR A 657 -3.08 6.02 -5.12
CA THR A 657 -2.41 7.30 -4.86
C THR A 657 -3.47 8.35 -4.58
N VAL A 658 -3.36 9.04 -3.45
CA VAL A 658 -4.31 10.08 -3.05
C VAL A 658 -4.44 11.14 -4.14
N GLY A 659 -5.67 11.48 -4.49
CA GLY A 659 -5.96 12.51 -5.49
C GLY A 659 -5.70 12.13 -6.94
N ALA A 660 -5.22 10.91 -7.20
CA ALA A 660 -5.07 10.42 -8.56
C ALA A 660 -6.22 9.49 -8.94
N PRO A 661 -6.87 9.68 -10.10
CA PRO A 661 -7.94 8.78 -10.55
C PRO A 661 -7.41 7.35 -10.67
N LEU A 662 -8.26 6.35 -10.41
CA LEU A 662 -7.89 4.94 -10.60
C LEU A 662 -7.43 4.74 -12.05
N SER A 663 -6.37 3.98 -12.23
CA SER A 663 -5.83 3.74 -13.56
C SER A 663 -6.84 2.92 -14.38
N PHE A 664 -7.09 3.34 -15.62
CA PHE A 664 -7.91 2.57 -16.54
C PHE A 664 -7.12 1.32 -16.99
N LEU A 665 -7.43 0.16 -16.40
CA LEU A 665 -6.72 -1.09 -16.65
C LEU A 665 -7.37 -1.99 -17.71
N ASP A 666 -8.53 -1.62 -18.24
CA ASP A 666 -9.24 -2.43 -19.23
C ASP A 666 -8.48 -2.65 -20.54
N HIS A 667 -7.49 -1.79 -20.85
CA HIS A 667 -6.61 -2.00 -21.99
C HIS A 667 -5.42 -2.90 -21.68
N HIS A 668 -5.09 -3.07 -20.42
CA HIS A 668 -3.93 -3.81 -19.95
C HIS A 668 -4.28 -5.22 -19.49
N LEU A 669 -5.44 -5.36 -18.83
CA LEU A 669 -5.93 -6.62 -18.28
C LEU A 669 -7.16 -7.05 -19.06
N ARG A 670 -7.06 -8.20 -19.73
CA ARG A 670 -8.06 -8.64 -20.68
C ARG A 670 -8.64 -10.00 -20.29
N TRP A 671 -9.94 -10.11 -20.46
CA TRP A 671 -10.62 -11.40 -20.48
C TRP A 671 -10.45 -12.04 -21.85
N GLY A 672 -9.99 -13.28 -21.87
CA GLY A 672 -9.82 -14.03 -23.10
C GLY A 672 -8.93 -15.26 -22.95
N ASN A 673 -8.89 -16.07 -23.98
CA ASN A 673 -8.00 -17.23 -24.05
C ASN A 673 -6.65 -16.80 -24.66
N SER A 674 -5.59 -16.81 -23.87
CA SER A 674 -4.25 -16.39 -24.28
C SER A 674 -3.60 -17.32 -25.32
N LEU A 675 -4.12 -18.57 -25.45
CA LEU A 675 -3.63 -19.56 -26.41
C LEU A 675 -4.37 -19.51 -27.76
N VAL A 676 -5.53 -18.87 -27.78
CA VAL A 676 -6.37 -18.76 -28.99
C VAL A 676 -6.45 -17.28 -29.37
N GLY A 677 -5.71 -16.90 -30.38
CA GLY A 677 -5.67 -15.53 -30.88
C GLY A 677 -5.83 -15.47 -32.39
N ALA A 678 -6.08 -14.28 -32.90
CA ALA A 678 -6.03 -13.99 -34.33
C ALA A 678 -4.81 -13.13 -34.65
N ASP A 679 -4.17 -13.40 -35.78
CA ASP A 679 -3.12 -12.51 -36.28
C ASP A 679 -3.67 -11.10 -36.52
N VAL A 680 -2.94 -10.07 -36.08
CA VAL A 680 -3.35 -8.65 -36.16
C VAL A 680 -3.76 -8.28 -37.57
N ARG A 681 -3.00 -8.72 -38.57
CA ARG A 681 -3.32 -8.47 -40.01
C ARG A 681 -4.62 -9.12 -40.45
N THR A 682 -5.01 -10.23 -39.84
CA THR A 682 -6.27 -10.90 -40.12
C THR A 682 -7.43 -10.13 -39.48
N VAL A 683 -7.24 -9.60 -38.26
CA VAL A 683 -8.21 -8.76 -37.57
C VAL A 683 -8.39 -7.42 -38.30
N GLU A 684 -7.31 -6.77 -38.70
CA GLU A 684 -7.35 -5.52 -39.49
C GLU A 684 -8.10 -5.70 -40.82
N ARG A 685 -7.86 -6.81 -41.52
CA ARG A 685 -8.59 -7.13 -42.76
C ARG A 685 -10.08 -7.37 -42.49
N ALA A 686 -10.42 -8.05 -41.41
CA ALA A 686 -11.80 -8.32 -41.06
C ALA A 686 -12.56 -7.03 -40.67
N ILE A 687 -11.93 -6.13 -39.89
CA ILE A 687 -12.49 -4.81 -39.56
C ILE A 687 -12.69 -3.95 -40.84
N SER A 688 -11.71 -3.89 -41.68
CA SER A 688 -11.78 -3.12 -42.94
C SER A 688 -12.86 -3.67 -43.91
N GLN A 689 -13.11 -4.96 -43.89
CA GLN A 689 -14.20 -5.60 -44.64
C GLN A 689 -15.59 -5.33 -44.06
N THR A 690 -15.69 -5.20 -42.71
CA THR A 690 -16.94 -4.86 -42.03
C THR A 690 -17.37 -3.41 -42.31
N GLU A 691 -16.42 -2.49 -42.36
CA GLU A 691 -16.67 -1.08 -42.73
C GLU A 691 -17.10 -0.94 -44.21
N SER A 692 -16.73 -1.90 -45.05
CA SER A 692 -17.15 -1.95 -46.48
C SER A 692 -18.46 -2.71 -46.73
N GLY A 693 -19.20 -3.10 -45.67
CA GLY A 693 -20.55 -3.69 -45.78
C GLY A 693 -20.60 -5.20 -46.09
N GLN A 694 -19.52 -5.92 -45.93
CA GLN A 694 -19.48 -7.38 -46.05
C GLN A 694 -19.51 -8.05 -44.66
N LEU A 695 -20.36 -9.07 -44.53
CA LEU A 695 -20.72 -9.81 -43.32
C LEU A 695 -19.53 -10.20 -42.43
N GLY A 696 -19.69 -9.92 -41.15
CA GLY A 696 -18.67 -10.12 -40.12
C GLY A 696 -18.40 -11.56 -39.73
N LEU A 697 -17.25 -11.74 -39.12
CA LEU A 697 -16.65 -12.99 -38.61
C LEU A 697 -17.39 -13.66 -37.43
N PHE A 698 -18.57 -13.15 -37.02
CA PHE A 698 -19.30 -13.62 -35.83
C PHE A 698 -20.71 -14.17 -36.16
N GLY A 699 -20.87 -14.76 -37.32
CA GLY A 699 -22.07 -15.50 -37.68
C GLY A 699 -21.80 -17.02 -37.72
N GLY A 700 -21.89 -17.65 -36.58
CA GLY A 700 -21.97 -19.10 -36.47
C GLY A 700 -22.81 -19.48 -35.24
N PRO A 701 -23.54 -20.67 -35.28
CA PRO A 701 -24.57 -21.04 -34.32
C PRO A 701 -24.08 -21.17 -32.89
#